data_1e9f41c3c9f457a9e92226db8dfecf56
#
_entry.id   1e9f41c3c9f457a9e92226db8dfecf56
#
_cell.length_a   1.000
_cell.length_b   1.000
_cell.length_c   1.000
_cell.angle_alpha   90.00
_cell.angle_beta   90.00
_cell.angle_gamma   90.00
#
_symmetry.space_group_name_H-M   'P 1'
#
loop_
_entity.id
_entity.type
_entity.pdbx_description
1 polymer ?
#
loop_
_entity_poly.entity_id
_entity_poly.type
_entity_poly.pdbx_seq_one_letter_code
_entity_poly.pdbx_strand_id
1 'polypeptide(L)'
;MVFSLFLLGIICAHADIIEKIAVVADSQDANFIQEALADRVYHLIRTNAGQEFSEKVLADDIKVLMQSGSFDDVKVERVSLGPGKVGINFIVKPKPPVNEIIINGNKQYKTKKLRKLVTLETGKTLNERKLAESRKAILEKYNNAGYFGTIVNTVQEKTPNGGVNVVFNITETTRSKLKGVSFIGNAAFTESELKDAIYTKRQWWRYIFRFGNYYNKFQHDLDKDALQKLYRNKGYLDFQVTDIIETDLEDGKWVALTYKIEEGAQYKVKAITIKGATTFTPEALLASTLLKEGSIYNASFEQADTERMKARYDIKGFMDLSLIPRHQVDAEKHEVSIEYHITEGNVSRIRDLIITGNEYTQDKVIRREMTIFSDDLGDNTKIRTSKNRLMNLGYFSRVDIVPAVTETPDLRDLRIEVEEKPTGQLSLGAGFSTEDSVIGFAEFNETNFDISKLLGLEWPPKGAGQRFRARVQAGSEVSNAVISLTEPWFLDKRLELHTEIFFNNRFEDAYDQRSIGIGSTLTWPINFRIPFTEHIEFWRMSLGARFEYIRINNVENDEKDFEALDDDWLERWYTNSGTVRGHNIFDDEDSFWANRVIWRVTRDRRNAFRFPSRGSIITLHTEYITEALGSYESYGRIDLSAANYHPVFRDYILKTSINAGSLTSEKAAIFDRYFAGGISTIRGFKRRVVAPVDAFEDSLGGSTILTGTVELLKPVKDFMYLCTFVDAGNVWWESYDFDADDINVSVGVGIQFKAIPLNLYYGYPVRTGYEHLDGSSGRFHFNIGYTF
;
A
#
# COMPACT_ATOMS: atom_id res chain seq x y z
N MET A 1 10.40 27.65 92.86
CA MET A 1 9.84 26.39 92.38
C MET A 1 8.43 26.75 91.88
N VAL A 2 8.37 27.16 90.60
CA VAL A 2 7.11 27.57 89.90
C VAL A 2 7.08 26.90 88.61
N PHE A 3 6.13 25.98 88.36
CA PHE A 3 5.83 25.33 87.15
C PHE A 3 5.07 26.26 86.22
N SER A 4 5.64 26.61 85.07
CA SER A 4 4.94 27.32 83.98
C SER A 4 4.43 26.31 82.89
N LEU A 5 3.12 26.23 82.89
CA LEU A 5 2.45 25.44 81.78
C LEU A 5 2.49 26.25 80.48
N PHE A 6 3.13 25.73 79.46
CA PHE A 6 2.98 26.23 78.11
C PHE A 6 1.80 25.56 77.45
N LEU A 7 0.72 26.30 77.18
CA LEU A 7 -0.42 25.89 76.41
C LEU A 7 -0.05 26.07 74.94
N LEU A 8 0.24 25.06 74.23
CA LEU A 8 0.41 25.04 72.76
C LEU A 8 -1.02 25.13 72.17
N GLY A 9 -1.41 26.28 71.63
CA GLY A 9 -2.62 26.45 70.89
C GLY A 9 -2.41 25.85 69.48
N ILE A 10 -3.04 24.72 69.20
CA ILE A 10 -3.17 24.18 67.84
C ILE A 10 -4.11 25.08 67.08
N ILE A 11 -3.59 25.94 66.20
CA ILE A 11 -4.40 26.67 65.23
C ILE A 11 -4.81 25.60 64.16
N CYS A 12 -5.98 25.04 64.27
CA CYS A 12 -6.64 24.32 63.18
C CYS A 12 -6.91 25.36 62.09
N ALA A 13 -6.08 25.34 61.03
CA ALA A 13 -6.42 26.02 59.78
C ALA A 13 -7.66 25.34 59.22
N HIS A 14 -8.84 25.92 59.38
CA HIS A 14 -10.06 25.49 58.72
C HIS A 14 -9.87 25.81 57.24
N ALA A 15 -9.85 24.81 56.38
CA ALA A 15 -9.89 25.01 54.95
C ALA A 15 -11.18 25.72 54.54
N ASP A 16 -11.07 26.79 53.76
CA ASP A 16 -12.23 27.55 53.30
C ASP A 16 -13.12 26.68 52.43
N ILE A 17 -14.43 26.70 52.66
CA ILE A 17 -15.41 25.96 51.87
C ILE A 17 -15.97 26.87 50.78
N ILE A 18 -16.05 26.36 49.56
CA ILE A 18 -16.61 27.09 48.41
C ILE A 18 -18.16 27.09 48.58
N GLU A 19 -18.70 28.26 48.90
CA GLU A 19 -20.17 28.42 49.09
C GLU A 19 -20.89 28.71 47.77
N LYS A 20 -20.24 29.44 46.83
CA LYS A 20 -20.83 29.85 45.56
C LYS A 20 -19.82 29.92 44.47
N ILE A 21 -20.22 29.45 43.28
CA ILE A 21 -19.45 29.66 42.03
C ILE A 21 -20.29 30.52 41.11
N ALA A 22 -19.70 31.55 40.55
CA ALA A 22 -20.34 32.39 39.54
C ALA A 22 -19.46 32.47 38.29
N VAL A 23 -20.10 32.51 37.13
CA VAL A 23 -19.43 32.73 35.84
C VAL A 23 -19.85 34.12 35.35
N VAL A 24 -18.89 34.97 35.06
CA VAL A 24 -19.10 36.34 34.59
C VAL A 24 -18.43 36.51 33.23
N ALA A 25 -19.17 37.02 32.26
CA ALA A 25 -18.60 37.33 30.95
C ALA A 25 -17.84 38.66 30.98
N ASP A 26 -16.59 38.67 30.57
CA ASP A 26 -15.80 39.91 30.39
C ASP A 26 -16.13 40.52 29.02
N SER A 27 -17.41 41.01 28.84
CA SER A 27 -17.83 41.72 27.62
C SER A 27 -19.05 42.61 27.90
N GLN A 28 -19.15 43.75 27.21
CA GLN A 28 -20.20 44.73 27.41
C GLN A 28 -21.59 44.32 26.83
N ASP A 29 -21.68 43.22 26.06
CA ASP A 29 -22.91 42.77 25.37
C ASP A 29 -23.57 41.52 26.02
N ALA A 30 -23.64 41.50 27.34
CA ALA A 30 -23.64 40.31 28.16
C ALA A 30 -24.95 39.56 28.42
N ASN A 31 -26.15 40.08 28.16
CA ASN A 31 -27.38 39.53 28.75
C ASN A 31 -27.95 38.28 28.10
N PHE A 32 -27.64 37.91 26.86
CA PHE A 32 -28.15 36.71 26.19
C PHE A 32 -27.16 35.53 26.16
N ILE A 33 -25.86 35.81 26.38
CA ILE A 33 -24.79 34.86 26.26
C ILE A 33 -24.41 34.20 27.61
N GLN A 34 -24.85 34.80 28.72
CA GLN A 34 -24.37 34.45 30.05
C GLN A 34 -24.75 33.07 30.56
N GLU A 35 -25.95 32.61 30.26
CA GLU A 35 -26.49 31.31 30.74
C GLU A 35 -25.79 30.14 29.95
N ALA A 36 -25.70 30.24 28.64
CA ALA A 36 -25.01 29.22 27.79
C ALA A 36 -23.49 29.22 28.06
N LEU A 37 -22.91 30.36 28.48
CA LEU A 37 -21.52 30.45 28.83
C LEU A 37 -21.25 29.81 30.20
N ALA A 38 -22.14 30.02 31.14
CA ALA A 38 -22.08 29.44 32.48
C ALA A 38 -22.16 27.90 32.40
N ASP A 39 -23.11 27.35 31.66
CA ASP A 39 -23.26 25.91 31.45
C ASP A 39 -21.98 25.31 30.88
N ARG A 40 -21.38 25.95 29.86
CA ARG A 40 -20.15 25.48 29.24
C ARG A 40 -18.96 25.46 30.20
N VAL A 41 -18.86 26.46 31.07
CA VAL A 41 -17.82 26.53 32.11
C VAL A 41 -18.04 25.44 33.15
N TYR A 42 -19.27 25.29 33.66
CA TYR A 42 -19.63 24.30 34.68
C TYR A 42 -19.36 22.85 34.22
N HIS A 43 -19.56 22.55 32.94
CA HIS A 43 -19.23 21.23 32.38
C HIS A 43 -17.74 20.94 32.29
N LEU A 44 -16.88 21.94 32.29
CA LEU A 44 -15.43 21.79 32.10
C LEU A 44 -14.63 21.84 33.39
N ILE A 45 -15.15 22.51 34.46
CA ILE A 45 -14.47 22.66 35.72
C ILE A 45 -14.77 21.50 36.68
N ARG A 46 -13.82 21.24 37.58
CA ARG A 46 -13.95 20.26 38.67
C ARG A 46 -14.34 20.90 40.00
N THR A 47 -14.11 22.21 40.10
CA THR A 47 -14.48 23.02 41.29
C THR A 47 -16.00 23.06 41.43
N ASN A 48 -16.52 22.61 42.57
CA ASN A 48 -17.97 22.61 42.87
C ASN A 48 -18.25 23.31 44.21
N ALA A 49 -19.45 23.88 44.34
CA ALA A 49 -19.90 24.39 45.61
C ALA A 49 -20.02 23.27 46.66
N GLY A 50 -19.68 23.55 47.91
CA GLY A 50 -19.63 22.61 49.02
C GLY A 50 -18.28 21.86 49.19
N GLN A 51 -17.31 22.08 48.31
CA GLN A 51 -15.96 21.50 48.44
C GLN A 51 -14.99 22.40 49.18
N GLU A 52 -13.93 21.82 49.73
CA GLU A 52 -12.82 22.58 50.23
C GLU A 52 -12.09 23.35 49.12
N PHE A 53 -11.72 24.58 49.37
CA PHE A 53 -10.98 25.40 48.40
C PHE A 53 -9.58 24.83 48.19
N SER A 54 -9.22 24.61 46.96
CA SER A 54 -7.90 24.12 46.52
C SER A 54 -7.38 24.95 45.36
N GLU A 55 -6.27 25.67 45.58
CA GLU A 55 -5.60 26.46 44.53
C GLU A 55 -5.15 25.57 43.37
N LYS A 56 -4.75 24.31 43.66
CA LYS A 56 -4.30 23.37 42.65
C LYS A 56 -5.46 22.96 41.72
N VAL A 57 -6.63 22.65 42.27
CA VAL A 57 -7.83 22.27 41.46
C VAL A 57 -8.25 23.45 40.61
N LEU A 58 -8.22 24.67 41.19
CA LEU A 58 -8.57 25.89 40.47
C LEU A 58 -7.62 26.21 39.32
N ALA A 59 -6.30 26.01 39.54
CA ALA A 59 -5.31 26.19 38.49
C ALA A 59 -5.46 25.16 37.36
N ASP A 60 -5.82 23.91 37.71
CA ASP A 60 -6.13 22.86 36.72
C ASP A 60 -7.40 23.22 35.93
N ASP A 61 -8.43 23.76 36.58
CA ASP A 61 -9.67 24.21 35.93
C ASP A 61 -9.42 25.36 34.95
N ILE A 62 -8.63 26.37 35.34
CA ILE A 62 -8.20 27.45 34.43
C ILE A 62 -7.50 26.88 33.22
N LYS A 63 -6.61 25.92 33.41
CA LYS A 63 -5.88 25.25 32.33
C LYS A 63 -6.80 24.49 31.39
N VAL A 64 -7.77 23.74 31.92
CA VAL A 64 -8.78 23.03 31.15
C VAL A 64 -9.63 23.98 30.33
N LEU A 65 -10.10 25.08 30.95
CA LEU A 65 -10.89 26.12 30.27
C LEU A 65 -10.11 26.74 29.12
N MET A 66 -8.84 27.12 29.32
CA MET A 66 -7.99 27.67 28.29
C MET A 66 -7.68 26.65 27.18
N GLN A 67 -7.43 25.38 27.55
CA GLN A 67 -7.19 24.30 26.58
C GLN A 67 -8.42 23.93 25.75
N SER A 68 -9.63 24.20 26.25
CA SER A 68 -10.89 23.98 25.49
C SER A 68 -10.92 24.78 24.18
N GLY A 69 -10.10 25.85 24.06
CA GLY A 69 -10.05 26.74 22.91
C GLY A 69 -11.29 27.64 22.76
N SER A 70 -12.21 27.62 23.73
CA SER A 70 -13.48 28.39 23.70
C SER A 70 -13.33 29.80 24.26
N PHE A 71 -12.27 30.11 25.00
CA PHE A 71 -12.06 31.34 25.69
C PHE A 71 -10.76 32.05 25.24
N ASP A 72 -10.79 33.37 25.22
CA ASP A 72 -9.65 34.23 24.95
C ASP A 72 -8.84 34.49 26.24
N ASP A 73 -9.55 34.65 27.34
CA ASP A 73 -8.97 34.84 28.65
C ASP A 73 -9.87 34.23 29.73
N VAL A 74 -9.28 33.73 30.81
CA VAL A 74 -9.97 33.16 31.96
C VAL A 74 -9.25 33.66 33.19
N LYS A 75 -9.96 34.51 33.97
CA LYS A 75 -9.53 35.00 35.26
C LYS A 75 -10.43 34.44 36.35
N VAL A 76 -9.88 34.26 37.50
CA VAL A 76 -10.64 33.80 38.65
C VAL A 76 -10.44 34.78 39.82
N GLU A 77 -11.55 35.25 40.40
CA GLU A 77 -11.54 36.07 41.57
C GLU A 77 -12.12 35.27 42.75
N ARG A 78 -11.38 35.34 43.85
CA ARG A 78 -11.83 34.79 45.14
C ARG A 78 -12.48 35.88 45.94
N VAL A 79 -13.73 35.67 46.33
CA VAL A 79 -14.50 36.62 47.15
C VAL A 79 -14.75 35.98 48.51
N SER A 80 -14.39 36.68 49.59
CA SER A 80 -14.68 36.25 50.98
C SER A 80 -16.14 36.48 51.28
N LEU A 81 -16.85 35.43 51.65
CA LEU A 81 -18.28 35.47 52.01
C LEU A 81 -18.53 35.37 53.53
N GLY A 82 -17.47 35.30 54.33
CA GLY A 82 -17.52 35.17 55.80
C GLY A 82 -16.40 34.26 56.32
N PRO A 83 -16.29 34.02 57.61
CA PRO A 83 -15.28 33.17 58.19
C PRO A 83 -15.40 31.76 57.68
N GLY A 84 -14.33 31.26 57.01
CA GLY A 84 -14.27 29.91 56.48
C GLY A 84 -15.12 29.65 55.22
N LYS A 85 -15.62 30.71 54.53
CA LYS A 85 -16.46 30.60 53.32
C LYS A 85 -15.97 31.50 52.22
N VAL A 86 -15.82 30.93 51.02
CA VAL A 86 -15.34 31.66 49.81
C VAL A 86 -16.28 31.48 48.64
N GLY A 87 -16.45 32.55 47.87
CA GLY A 87 -17.05 32.51 46.54
C GLY A 87 -15.97 32.51 45.46
N ILE A 88 -16.19 31.80 44.38
CA ILE A 88 -15.28 31.75 43.23
C ILE A 88 -16.00 32.33 42.01
N ASN A 89 -15.46 33.41 41.45
CA ASN A 89 -15.97 34.00 40.22
C ASN A 89 -15.03 33.71 39.07
N PHE A 90 -15.52 32.94 38.11
CA PHE A 90 -14.82 32.72 36.83
C PHE A 90 -15.18 33.88 35.89
N ILE A 91 -14.25 34.77 35.62
CA ILE A 91 -14.39 35.86 34.66
C ILE A 91 -13.83 35.35 33.35
N VAL A 92 -14.69 35.08 32.40
CA VAL A 92 -14.31 34.43 31.12
C VAL A 92 -14.59 35.36 29.94
N LYS A 93 -13.63 35.47 29.04
CA LYS A 93 -13.78 36.19 27.77
C LYS A 93 -13.99 35.18 26.65
N PRO A 94 -15.23 35.01 26.18
CA PRO A 94 -15.51 34.04 25.11
C PRO A 94 -14.89 34.50 23.79
N LYS A 95 -14.38 33.53 23.00
CA LYS A 95 -13.99 33.80 21.63
C LYS A 95 -15.21 34.03 20.76
N PRO A 96 -15.13 34.94 19.77
CA PRO A 96 -16.26 35.24 18.90
C PRO A 96 -16.63 34.02 18.04
N PRO A 97 -17.92 33.78 17.73
CA PRO A 97 -18.35 32.77 16.79
C PRO A 97 -17.95 33.15 15.36
N VAL A 98 -17.62 32.15 14.55
CA VAL A 98 -17.38 32.33 13.12
C VAL A 98 -18.71 32.44 12.39
N ASN A 99 -18.99 33.63 11.82
CA ASN A 99 -20.22 33.88 11.07
C ASN A 99 -20.11 33.38 9.64
N GLU A 100 -19.04 33.72 8.96
CA GLU A 100 -18.82 33.37 7.56
C GLU A 100 -17.35 33.06 7.31
N ILE A 101 -17.07 32.17 6.33
CA ILE A 101 -15.72 31.86 5.87
C ILE A 101 -15.66 32.20 4.38
N ILE A 102 -14.87 33.24 4.09
CA ILE A 102 -14.71 33.83 2.76
C ILE A 102 -13.34 33.47 2.21
N ILE A 103 -13.26 33.07 0.95
CA ILE A 103 -11.99 32.74 0.28
C ILE A 103 -11.93 33.60 -1.00
N ASN A 104 -10.92 34.48 -1.07
CA ASN A 104 -10.71 35.43 -2.15
C ASN A 104 -9.39 35.18 -2.87
N GLY A 105 -9.31 35.59 -4.16
CA GLY A 105 -8.07 35.55 -4.95
C GLY A 105 -7.73 34.21 -5.57
N ASN A 106 -8.53 33.16 -5.33
CA ASN A 106 -8.33 31.80 -5.84
C ASN A 106 -8.81 31.66 -7.30
N LYS A 107 -7.90 31.82 -8.26
CA LYS A 107 -8.19 31.67 -9.72
C LYS A 107 -8.03 30.23 -10.20
N GLN A 108 -7.06 29.48 -9.63
CA GLN A 108 -6.70 28.11 -10.05
C GLN A 108 -7.61 27.03 -9.45
N TYR A 109 -8.13 27.25 -8.28
CA TYR A 109 -9.02 26.31 -7.61
C TYR A 109 -10.39 26.95 -7.33
N LYS A 110 -11.45 26.18 -7.59
CA LYS A 110 -12.81 26.60 -7.20
C LYS A 110 -12.90 26.71 -5.67
N THR A 111 -13.57 27.76 -5.18
CA THR A 111 -13.80 28.03 -3.75
C THR A 111 -14.33 26.80 -3.01
N LYS A 112 -15.28 26.05 -3.61
CA LYS A 112 -15.82 24.80 -3.04
C LYS A 112 -14.74 23.74 -2.75
N LYS A 113 -13.66 23.68 -3.57
CA LYS A 113 -12.55 22.72 -3.36
C LYS A 113 -11.63 23.16 -2.22
N LEU A 114 -11.35 24.44 -2.09
CA LEU A 114 -10.56 24.99 -0.99
C LEU A 114 -11.33 24.98 0.32
N ARG A 115 -12.65 25.21 0.28
CA ARG A 115 -13.51 25.18 1.46
C ARG A 115 -13.49 23.83 2.17
N LYS A 116 -13.30 22.71 1.44
CA LYS A 116 -13.14 21.36 2.02
C LYS A 116 -11.85 21.18 2.84
N LEU A 117 -10.86 22.04 2.64
CA LEU A 117 -9.59 22.01 3.39
C LEU A 117 -9.66 22.84 4.66
N VAL A 118 -10.69 23.66 4.81
CA VAL A 118 -10.88 24.52 5.97
C VAL A 118 -11.61 23.72 7.05
N THR A 119 -10.94 23.53 8.18
CA THR A 119 -11.46 22.79 9.35
C THR A 119 -12.33 23.65 10.28
N LEU A 120 -12.42 24.97 10.02
CA LEU A 120 -13.33 25.87 10.73
C LEU A 120 -14.77 25.63 10.29
N GLU A 121 -15.70 25.75 11.24
CA GLU A 121 -17.13 25.60 11.05
C GLU A 121 -17.86 26.91 11.37
N THR A 122 -18.81 27.29 10.52
CA THR A 122 -19.70 28.44 10.79
C THR A 122 -20.61 28.16 11.98
N GLY A 123 -20.84 29.17 12.82
CA GLY A 123 -21.61 29.04 14.06
C GLY A 123 -20.83 28.54 15.27
N LYS A 124 -19.60 28.02 15.10
CA LYS A 124 -18.73 27.61 16.20
C LYS A 124 -17.73 28.70 16.56
N THR A 125 -17.21 28.66 17.80
CA THR A 125 -16.19 29.59 18.28
C THR A 125 -14.91 29.54 17.44
N LEU A 126 -14.32 30.69 17.17
CA LEU A 126 -13.06 30.79 16.44
C LEU A 126 -11.92 30.09 17.20
N ASN A 127 -11.33 29.10 16.58
CA ASN A 127 -10.16 28.38 17.08
C ASN A 127 -8.94 28.76 16.24
N GLU A 128 -7.97 29.48 16.83
CA GLU A 128 -6.77 29.95 16.15
C GLU A 128 -5.91 28.80 15.61
N ARG A 129 -5.88 27.67 16.30
CA ARG A 129 -5.16 26.48 15.84
C ARG A 129 -5.81 25.93 14.55
N LYS A 130 -7.13 25.78 14.53
CA LYS A 130 -7.86 25.35 13.31
C LYS A 130 -7.73 26.38 12.19
N LEU A 131 -7.66 27.67 12.49
CA LEU A 131 -7.39 28.72 11.52
C LEU A 131 -6.01 28.55 10.88
N ALA A 132 -4.97 28.36 11.70
CA ALA A 132 -3.61 28.12 11.24
C ALA A 132 -3.48 26.81 10.43
N GLU A 133 -4.12 25.72 10.88
CA GLU A 133 -4.18 24.45 10.17
C GLU A 133 -4.88 24.59 8.81
N SER A 134 -6.00 25.32 8.76
CA SER A 134 -6.73 25.60 7.51
C SER A 134 -5.89 26.41 6.52
N ARG A 135 -5.21 27.46 7.00
CA ARG A 135 -4.28 28.26 6.20
C ARG A 135 -3.15 27.40 5.64
N LYS A 136 -2.56 26.54 6.49
CA LYS A 136 -1.49 25.63 6.10
C LYS A 136 -1.98 24.62 5.05
N ALA A 137 -3.14 24.02 5.24
CA ALA A 137 -3.72 23.07 4.29
C ALA A 137 -4.01 23.69 2.91
N ILE A 138 -4.50 24.93 2.88
CA ILE A 138 -4.68 25.68 1.63
C ILE A 138 -3.32 25.94 0.97
N LEU A 139 -2.33 26.42 1.72
CA LEU A 139 -0.99 26.71 1.20
C LEU A 139 -0.32 25.44 0.64
N GLU A 140 -0.38 24.35 1.39
CA GLU A 140 0.13 23.03 0.95
C GLU A 140 -0.53 22.57 -0.34
N LYS A 141 -1.83 22.80 -0.52
CA LYS A 141 -2.54 22.46 -1.76
C LYS A 141 -1.99 23.19 -2.98
N TYR A 142 -1.66 24.48 -2.84
CA TYR A 142 -1.02 25.27 -3.89
C TYR A 142 0.42 24.81 -4.12
N ASN A 143 1.19 24.62 -3.04
CA ASN A 143 2.58 24.19 -3.10
C ASN A 143 2.73 22.81 -3.78
N ASN A 144 1.91 21.84 -3.38
CA ASN A 144 1.89 20.50 -4.01
C ASN A 144 1.51 20.54 -5.50
N ALA A 145 0.91 21.62 -5.96
CA ALA A 145 0.61 21.84 -7.36
C ALA A 145 1.66 22.69 -8.09
N GLY A 146 2.73 23.15 -7.40
CA GLY A 146 3.83 23.91 -7.99
C GLY A 146 3.68 25.43 -7.97
N TYR A 147 2.76 25.98 -7.16
CA TYR A 147 2.54 27.44 -7.01
C TYR A 147 3.22 27.95 -5.73
N PHE A 148 4.55 27.92 -5.68
CA PHE A 148 5.34 28.04 -4.46
C PHE A 148 5.43 29.45 -3.86
N GLY A 149 5.18 30.47 -4.59
CA GLY A 149 5.12 31.84 -4.05
C GLY A 149 3.72 32.26 -3.63
N THR A 150 2.74 31.34 -3.61
CA THR A 150 1.38 31.66 -3.20
C THR A 150 1.36 32.07 -1.73
N ILE A 151 0.74 33.21 -1.46
CA ILE A 151 0.57 33.73 -0.10
C ILE A 151 -0.90 33.57 0.29
N VAL A 152 -1.12 33.03 1.48
CA VAL A 152 -2.46 32.91 2.06
C VAL A 152 -2.47 33.73 3.35
N ASN A 153 -3.10 34.89 3.30
CA ASN A 153 -3.29 35.76 4.46
C ASN A 153 -4.70 35.55 5.02
N THR A 154 -4.81 35.51 6.35
CA THR A 154 -6.08 35.40 7.05
C THR A 154 -6.41 36.72 7.74
N VAL A 155 -7.62 37.25 7.52
CA VAL A 155 -8.15 38.43 8.16
C VAL A 155 -9.41 38.05 8.92
N GLN A 156 -9.54 38.56 10.13
CA GLN A 156 -10.72 38.40 10.98
C GLN A 156 -11.48 39.73 10.99
N GLU A 157 -12.62 39.80 10.35
CA GLU A 157 -13.49 40.94 10.26
C GLU A 157 -14.60 40.82 11.29
N LYS A 158 -14.64 41.74 12.27
CA LYS A 158 -15.71 41.79 13.28
C LYS A 158 -17.05 42.16 12.64
N THR A 159 -18.07 41.41 12.99
CA THR A 159 -19.45 41.66 12.56
C THR A 159 -20.23 42.43 13.61
N PRO A 160 -21.26 43.23 13.25
CA PRO A 160 -22.10 43.96 14.21
C PRO A 160 -22.77 43.07 15.24
N ASN A 161 -22.92 41.78 14.97
CA ASN A 161 -23.56 40.81 15.85
C ASN A 161 -22.58 40.11 16.81
N GLY A 162 -21.39 40.66 17.05
CA GLY A 162 -20.41 40.13 18.00
C GLY A 162 -19.63 38.91 17.50
N GLY A 163 -19.84 38.43 16.24
CA GLY A 163 -19.09 37.38 15.60
C GLY A 163 -17.92 37.89 14.75
N VAL A 164 -17.26 36.93 14.04
CA VAL A 164 -16.19 37.25 13.09
C VAL A 164 -16.42 36.54 11.76
N ASN A 165 -16.15 37.25 10.66
CA ASN A 165 -15.95 36.66 9.36
C ASN A 165 -14.46 36.35 9.19
N VAL A 166 -14.14 35.11 8.79
CA VAL A 166 -12.78 34.68 8.51
C VAL A 166 -12.54 34.73 7.01
N VAL A 167 -11.67 35.65 6.60
CA VAL A 167 -11.34 35.88 5.20
C VAL A 167 -9.96 35.31 4.88
N PHE A 168 -9.88 34.35 3.97
CA PHE A 168 -8.64 33.83 3.40
C PHE A 168 -8.34 34.59 2.10
N ASN A 169 -7.41 35.51 2.12
CA ASN A 169 -6.95 36.26 0.94
C ASN A 169 -5.75 35.51 0.31
N ILE A 170 -5.96 35.00 -0.88
CA ILE A 170 -4.97 34.20 -1.61
C ILE A 170 -4.37 35.06 -2.73
N THR A 171 -3.05 35.20 -2.71
CA THR A 171 -2.29 35.81 -3.82
C THR A 171 -1.56 34.69 -4.53
N GLU A 172 -2.09 34.27 -5.69
CA GLU A 172 -1.51 33.19 -6.48
C GLU A 172 -0.30 33.66 -7.28
N THR A 173 0.69 32.77 -7.41
CA THR A 173 1.88 32.96 -8.25
C THR A 173 1.82 32.15 -9.51
N THR A 174 2.78 32.36 -10.41
CA THR A 174 2.99 31.51 -11.58
C THR A 174 3.62 30.17 -11.19
N ARG A 175 3.35 29.15 -11.99
CA ARG A 175 3.83 27.80 -11.76
C ARG A 175 5.20 27.60 -12.40
N SER A 176 6.24 27.44 -11.61
CA SER A 176 7.62 27.23 -12.10
C SER A 176 7.91 25.77 -12.41
N LYS A 177 8.66 25.50 -13.48
CA LYS A 177 9.13 24.17 -13.86
C LYS A 177 10.60 24.00 -13.50
N LEU A 178 11.02 22.78 -13.12
CA LEU A 178 12.41 22.46 -12.86
C LEU A 178 13.18 22.32 -14.18
N LYS A 179 14.18 23.17 -14.41
CA LYS A 179 15.07 23.12 -15.57
C LYS A 179 16.13 22.05 -15.42
N GLY A 180 16.76 21.97 -14.24
CA GLY A 180 17.81 21.02 -13.91
C GLY A 180 18.30 21.18 -12.48
N VAL A 181 19.11 20.22 -12.06
CA VAL A 181 19.81 20.23 -10.77
C VAL A 181 21.29 20.04 -11.04
N SER A 182 22.14 20.79 -10.36
CA SER A 182 23.60 20.70 -10.37
C SER A 182 24.15 20.71 -8.95
N PHE A 183 25.40 20.28 -8.79
CA PHE A 183 26.09 20.21 -7.52
C PHE A 183 27.45 20.91 -7.63
N ILE A 184 27.90 21.56 -6.56
CA ILE A 184 29.20 22.18 -6.44
C ILE A 184 29.83 21.70 -5.15
N GLY A 185 31.10 21.26 -5.20
CA GLY A 185 31.84 20.76 -4.06
C GLY A 185 31.85 19.23 -3.92
N ASN A 186 31.21 18.50 -4.83
CA ASN A 186 31.23 17.04 -4.83
C ASN A 186 32.50 16.48 -5.49
N ALA A 187 33.25 15.67 -4.77
CA ALA A 187 34.43 14.91 -5.25
C ALA A 187 34.26 13.39 -5.06
N ALA A 188 33.58 12.97 -3.96
CA ALA A 188 33.40 11.57 -3.60
C ALA A 188 32.32 10.85 -4.40
N PHE A 189 31.35 11.59 -4.95
CA PHE A 189 30.26 11.06 -5.75
C PHE A 189 30.13 11.83 -7.07
N THR A 190 29.72 11.14 -8.09
CA THR A 190 29.39 11.75 -9.38
C THR A 190 28.06 12.52 -9.29
N GLU A 191 27.91 13.53 -10.14
CA GLU A 191 26.66 14.31 -10.20
C GLU A 191 25.43 13.41 -10.50
N SER A 192 25.62 12.31 -11.23
CA SER A 192 24.57 11.33 -11.51
C SER A 192 24.12 10.60 -10.26
N GLU A 193 25.05 10.14 -9.43
CA GLU A 193 24.75 9.45 -8.16
C GLU A 193 24.03 10.38 -7.19
N LEU A 194 24.45 11.64 -7.11
CA LEU A 194 23.77 12.65 -6.27
C LEU A 194 22.35 12.94 -6.78
N LYS A 195 22.17 13.08 -8.11
CA LYS A 195 20.84 13.23 -8.72
C LYS A 195 19.93 12.03 -8.47
N ASP A 196 20.51 10.84 -8.40
CA ASP A 196 19.74 9.62 -8.11
C ASP A 196 19.34 9.51 -6.64
N ALA A 197 20.09 10.13 -5.73
CA ALA A 197 19.78 10.14 -4.31
C ALA A 197 18.65 11.11 -3.93
N ILE A 198 18.58 12.28 -4.56
CA ILE A 198 17.60 13.33 -4.20
C ILE A 198 16.20 13.06 -4.76
N TYR A 199 15.21 13.69 -4.14
CA TYR A 199 13.79 13.63 -4.57
C TYR A 199 13.49 14.65 -5.67
N THR A 200 14.16 15.79 -5.68
CA THR A 200 14.00 16.85 -6.68
C THR A 200 14.69 16.45 -7.99
N LYS A 201 13.97 15.78 -8.88
CA LYS A 201 14.49 15.27 -10.15
C LYS A 201 13.75 15.82 -11.35
N ARG A 202 14.49 16.10 -12.44
CA ARG A 202 13.88 16.38 -13.73
C ARG A 202 13.41 15.06 -14.36
N GLN A 203 12.10 14.85 -14.37
CA GLN A 203 11.49 13.66 -14.96
C GLN A 203 11.09 13.98 -16.43
N TRP A 204 11.98 13.73 -17.39
CA TRP A 204 11.81 14.05 -18.80
C TRP A 204 10.53 13.46 -19.42
N TRP A 205 10.10 12.27 -19.02
CA TRP A 205 8.90 11.60 -19.49
C TRP A 205 7.60 12.35 -19.13
N ARG A 206 7.59 13.18 -18.06
CA ARG A 206 6.45 14.03 -17.70
C ARG A 206 6.19 15.12 -18.73
N TYR A 207 7.20 15.47 -19.54
CA TYR A 207 7.01 16.39 -20.65
C TYR A 207 6.28 15.72 -21.81
N ILE A 208 6.60 14.45 -22.12
CA ILE A 208 5.95 13.69 -23.20
C ILE A 208 4.46 13.58 -22.92
N PHE A 209 4.07 13.28 -21.69
CA PHE A 209 2.67 13.11 -21.27
C PHE A 209 2.02 14.40 -20.73
N ARG A 210 2.62 15.57 -20.88
CA ARG A 210 2.12 16.88 -20.39
C ARG A 210 1.81 16.94 -18.89
N PHE A 211 2.32 16.05 -18.04
CA PHE A 211 2.10 16.08 -16.58
C PHE A 211 2.89 17.17 -15.87
N GLY A 212 3.76 17.90 -16.55
CA GLY A 212 4.57 19.00 -16.02
C GLY A 212 5.55 18.56 -14.92
N ASN A 213 6.80 19.00 -14.97
CA ASN A 213 7.79 18.78 -13.93
C ASN A 213 7.92 20.06 -13.11
N TYR A 214 7.01 20.26 -12.17
CA TYR A 214 6.97 21.48 -11.38
C TYR A 214 7.95 21.42 -10.22
N TYR A 215 8.63 22.55 -10.01
CA TYR A 215 9.53 22.73 -8.90
C TYR A 215 8.78 22.66 -7.56
N ASN A 216 9.39 22.06 -6.52
CA ASN A 216 8.84 21.97 -5.18
C ASN A 216 9.89 22.27 -4.12
N LYS A 217 9.83 23.48 -3.55
CA LYS A 217 10.77 23.96 -2.52
C LYS A 217 10.77 23.10 -1.25
N PHE A 218 9.62 22.50 -0.88
CA PHE A 218 9.52 21.64 0.30
C PHE A 218 10.30 20.32 0.17
N GLN A 219 10.78 19.99 -1.02
CA GLN A 219 11.65 18.83 -1.21
C GLN A 219 13.09 19.11 -0.79
N HIS A 220 13.48 20.37 -0.59
CA HIS A 220 14.87 20.72 -0.25
C HIS A 220 15.34 20.07 1.06
N ASP A 221 14.51 20.04 2.08
CA ASP A 221 14.87 19.40 3.35
C ASP A 221 14.99 17.88 3.20
N LEU A 222 14.09 17.26 2.43
CA LEU A 222 14.17 15.84 2.09
C LEU A 222 15.42 15.53 1.25
N ASP A 223 15.79 16.43 0.33
CA ASP A 223 17.00 16.30 -0.47
C ASP A 223 18.26 16.41 0.39
N LYS A 224 18.30 17.37 1.34
CA LYS A 224 19.40 17.50 2.32
C LYS A 224 19.57 16.23 3.14
N ASP A 225 18.47 15.70 3.68
CA ASP A 225 18.47 14.46 4.48
C ASP A 225 18.96 13.26 3.65
N ALA A 226 18.50 13.16 2.39
CA ALA A 226 18.89 12.08 1.48
C ALA A 226 20.39 12.15 1.14
N LEU A 227 20.91 13.34 0.83
CA LEU A 227 22.33 13.55 0.59
C LEU A 227 23.16 13.27 1.86
N GLN A 228 22.73 13.76 3.01
CA GLN A 228 23.40 13.52 4.28
C GLN A 228 23.48 12.01 4.60
N LYS A 229 22.38 11.28 4.37
CA LYS A 229 22.34 9.82 4.53
C LYS A 229 23.30 9.13 3.57
N LEU A 230 23.34 9.54 2.29
CA LEU A 230 24.24 8.98 1.28
C LEU A 230 25.70 9.14 1.70
N TYR A 231 26.11 10.35 2.09
CA TYR A 231 27.49 10.66 2.48
C TYR A 231 27.86 9.98 3.81
N ARG A 232 27.00 10.00 4.81
CA ARG A 232 27.25 9.32 6.10
C ARG A 232 27.36 7.80 5.94
N ASN A 233 26.69 7.20 4.96
CA ASN A 233 26.86 5.78 4.64
C ASN A 233 28.21 5.45 4.00
N LYS A 234 28.95 6.45 3.55
CA LYS A 234 30.32 6.35 3.02
C LYS A 234 31.37 6.96 3.95
N GLY A 235 30.98 7.26 5.18
CA GLY A 235 31.90 7.70 6.24
C GLY A 235 32.15 9.22 6.34
N TYR A 236 31.44 10.03 5.58
CA TYR A 236 31.57 11.49 5.62
C TYR A 236 30.67 12.06 6.71
N LEU A 237 31.17 12.14 7.95
CA LEU A 237 30.37 12.57 9.10
C LEU A 237 30.09 14.07 9.10
N ASP A 238 31.05 14.88 8.63
CA ASP A 238 30.99 16.35 8.61
C ASP A 238 30.26 16.89 7.38
N PHE A 239 29.70 16.00 6.55
CA PHE A 239 28.95 16.40 5.35
C PHE A 239 27.82 17.37 5.69
N GLN A 240 27.76 18.46 4.94
CA GLN A 240 26.66 19.41 4.99
C GLN A 240 26.33 20.01 3.62
N VAL A 241 25.06 20.35 3.44
CA VAL A 241 24.62 21.20 2.32
C VAL A 241 24.62 22.63 2.84
N THR A 242 25.60 23.43 2.38
CA THR A 242 25.82 24.80 2.86
C THR A 242 24.83 25.78 2.28
N ASP A 243 24.39 25.59 1.03
CA ASP A 243 23.44 26.47 0.37
C ASP A 243 22.69 25.74 -0.77
N ILE A 244 21.49 26.25 -1.10
CA ILE A 244 20.72 25.80 -2.27
C ILE A 244 20.36 27.05 -3.06
N ILE A 245 21.08 27.25 -4.17
CA ILE A 245 20.88 28.39 -5.05
C ILE A 245 19.74 28.08 -6.01
N GLU A 246 18.69 28.89 -5.94
CA GLU A 246 17.57 28.89 -6.88
C GLU A 246 17.84 29.96 -7.93
N THR A 247 18.01 29.56 -9.20
CA THR A 247 18.20 30.49 -10.30
C THR A 247 16.92 30.53 -11.14
N ASP A 248 16.23 31.67 -11.11
CA ASP A 248 15.06 31.92 -11.94
C ASP A 248 15.48 32.16 -13.40
N LEU A 249 14.78 31.50 -14.30
CA LEU A 249 14.99 31.58 -15.74
C LEU A 249 13.64 31.89 -16.43
N GLU A 250 13.66 32.68 -17.48
CA GLU A 250 12.49 33.03 -18.31
C GLU A 250 11.30 33.58 -17.47
N ASP A 251 11.56 34.61 -16.68
CA ASP A 251 10.56 35.30 -15.85
C ASP A 251 9.75 34.38 -14.92
N GLY A 252 10.43 33.50 -14.21
CA GLY A 252 9.83 32.61 -13.23
C GLY A 252 9.16 31.36 -13.81
N LYS A 253 9.25 31.11 -15.10
CA LYS A 253 8.72 29.88 -15.74
C LYS A 253 9.56 28.64 -15.44
N TRP A 254 10.86 28.84 -15.26
CA TRP A 254 11.82 27.77 -14.99
C TRP A 254 12.72 28.12 -13.82
N VAL A 255 13.05 27.11 -13.02
CA VAL A 255 14.02 27.20 -11.93
C VAL A 255 15.12 26.16 -12.15
N ALA A 256 16.37 26.59 -12.07
CA ALA A 256 17.54 25.73 -11.97
C ALA A 256 18.01 25.72 -10.50
N LEU A 257 18.37 24.56 -10.00
CA LEU A 257 18.86 24.38 -8.63
C LEU A 257 20.33 24.03 -8.62
N THR A 258 21.11 24.67 -7.73
CA THR A 258 22.50 24.32 -7.49
C THR A 258 22.69 24.08 -6.00
N TYR A 259 23.01 22.85 -5.62
CA TYR A 259 23.35 22.47 -4.26
C TYR A 259 24.85 22.73 -4.04
N LYS A 260 25.19 23.61 -3.09
CA LYS A 260 26.57 23.75 -2.58
C LYS A 260 26.77 22.78 -1.44
N ILE A 261 27.78 21.92 -1.55
CA ILE A 261 28.06 20.91 -0.55
C ILE A 261 29.52 21.00 -0.07
N GLU A 262 29.69 20.73 1.19
CA GLU A 262 30.97 20.48 1.83
C GLU A 262 31.00 19.03 2.29
N GLU A 263 31.88 18.22 1.72
CA GLU A 263 31.90 16.77 1.97
C GLU A 263 32.52 16.44 3.34
N GLY A 264 33.51 17.23 3.74
CA GLY A 264 34.34 16.92 4.91
C GLY A 264 35.29 15.76 4.67
N ALA A 265 35.83 15.21 5.73
CA ALA A 265 36.72 14.07 5.67
C ALA A 265 35.98 12.73 5.78
N GLN A 266 36.59 11.67 5.23
CA GLN A 266 36.09 10.30 5.39
C GLN A 266 36.67 9.66 6.66
N TYR A 267 35.79 9.27 7.59
CA TYR A 267 36.15 8.71 8.89
C TYR A 267 36.20 7.18 8.87
N LYS A 268 37.19 6.64 9.64
CA LYS A 268 37.29 5.20 9.93
C LYS A 268 36.88 4.93 11.37
N VAL A 269 36.36 3.75 11.61
CA VAL A 269 36.00 3.27 12.95
C VAL A 269 37.28 2.90 13.70
N LYS A 270 37.60 3.61 14.79
CA LYS A 270 38.76 3.35 15.64
C LYS A 270 38.52 2.21 16.61
N ALA A 271 37.41 2.29 17.33
CA ALA A 271 37.02 1.32 18.35
C ALA A 271 35.51 1.25 18.48
N ILE A 272 34.99 0.07 18.85
CA ILE A 272 33.59 -0.13 19.18
C ILE A 272 33.51 -0.73 20.59
N THR A 273 32.83 -0.02 21.49
CA THR A 273 32.70 -0.43 22.89
C THR A 273 31.23 -0.50 23.29
N ILE A 274 30.94 -1.36 24.29
CA ILE A 274 29.59 -1.51 24.83
C ILE A 274 29.66 -1.29 26.35
N LYS A 275 28.80 -0.43 26.86
CA LYS A 275 28.65 -0.15 28.29
C LYS A 275 27.24 -0.42 28.77
N GLY A 276 27.11 -0.95 30.00
CA GLY A 276 25.81 -1.17 30.67
C GLY A 276 25.11 -2.48 30.28
N ALA A 277 25.70 -3.33 29.46
CA ALA A 277 25.18 -4.68 29.18
C ALA A 277 25.49 -5.60 30.38
N THR A 278 24.45 -6.24 30.93
CA THR A 278 24.54 -7.24 32.02
C THR A 278 23.99 -8.60 31.60
N THR A 279 22.96 -8.62 30.76
CA THR A 279 22.30 -9.86 30.27
C THR A 279 23.11 -10.55 29.17
N PHE A 280 23.83 -9.81 28.36
CA PHE A 280 24.71 -10.33 27.32
C PHE A 280 26.13 -9.82 27.52
N THR A 281 27.13 -10.64 27.22
CA THR A 281 28.51 -10.18 27.25
C THR A 281 28.79 -9.21 26.09
N PRO A 282 29.61 -8.17 26.29
CA PRO A 282 29.98 -7.24 25.22
C PRO A 282 30.50 -7.96 23.97
N GLU A 283 31.29 -9.02 24.12
CA GLU A 283 31.85 -9.80 23.01
C GLU A 283 30.75 -10.48 22.19
N ALA A 284 29.72 -11.03 22.85
CA ALA A 284 28.60 -11.69 22.18
C ALA A 284 27.76 -10.69 21.36
N LEU A 285 27.62 -9.46 21.83
CA LEU A 285 26.94 -8.40 21.12
C LEU A 285 27.77 -7.88 19.94
N LEU A 286 29.08 -7.64 20.16
CA LEU A 286 30.02 -7.18 19.13
C LEU A 286 30.21 -8.19 17.98
N ALA A 287 30.13 -9.49 18.28
CA ALA A 287 30.23 -10.53 17.26
C ALA A 287 29.16 -10.40 16.16
N SER A 288 28.01 -9.80 16.50
CA SER A 288 26.89 -9.64 15.58
C SER A 288 26.88 -8.30 14.80
N THR A 289 27.85 -7.40 15.05
CA THR A 289 27.92 -6.09 14.40
C THR A 289 28.42 -6.17 12.97
N LEU A 290 27.88 -5.31 12.10
CA LEU A 290 28.35 -5.09 10.73
C LEU A 290 29.56 -4.16 10.70
N LEU A 291 29.55 -3.13 11.56
CA LEU A 291 30.68 -2.26 11.74
C LEU A 291 31.81 -3.03 12.40
N LYS A 292 33.03 -2.81 11.90
CA LYS A 292 34.27 -3.41 12.42
C LYS A 292 35.30 -2.32 12.63
N GLU A 293 36.19 -2.51 13.61
CA GLU A 293 37.34 -1.64 13.82
C GLU A 293 38.24 -1.60 12.57
N GLY A 294 38.70 -0.44 12.20
CA GLY A 294 39.48 -0.16 10.98
C GLY A 294 38.64 -0.01 9.71
N SER A 295 37.35 -0.34 9.72
CA SER A 295 36.48 -0.15 8.56
C SER A 295 36.09 1.33 8.38
N ILE A 296 35.68 1.70 7.16
CA ILE A 296 35.03 3.01 6.93
C ILE A 296 33.72 3.04 7.69
N TYR A 297 33.46 4.15 8.40
CA TYR A 297 32.20 4.36 9.08
C TYR A 297 31.02 4.33 8.11
N ASN A 298 29.92 3.71 8.54
CA ASN A 298 28.68 3.61 7.77
C ASN A 298 27.49 3.75 8.70
N ALA A 299 26.73 4.83 8.56
CA ALA A 299 25.59 5.13 9.41
C ALA A 299 24.45 4.08 9.30
N SER A 300 24.24 3.50 8.11
CA SER A 300 23.27 2.42 7.93
C SER A 300 23.67 1.14 8.64
N PHE A 301 24.98 0.85 8.73
CA PHE A 301 25.47 -0.31 9.49
C PHE A 301 25.32 -0.10 10.98
N GLU A 302 25.61 1.10 11.48
CA GLU A 302 25.40 1.45 12.89
C GLU A 302 23.94 1.30 13.28
N GLN A 303 23.03 1.82 12.46
CA GLN A 303 21.60 1.67 12.68
C GLN A 303 21.19 0.18 12.69
N ALA A 304 21.68 -0.60 11.74
CA ALA A 304 21.41 -2.03 11.66
C ALA A 304 21.97 -2.79 12.88
N ASP A 305 23.16 -2.42 13.37
CA ASP A 305 23.77 -3.01 14.57
C ASP A 305 22.97 -2.69 15.81
N THR A 306 22.51 -1.44 15.95
CA THR A 306 21.61 -1.00 17.01
C THR A 306 20.30 -1.82 17.03
N GLU A 307 19.66 -1.98 15.87
CA GLU A 307 18.43 -2.77 15.75
C GLU A 307 18.66 -4.26 16.03
N ARG A 308 19.77 -4.83 15.60
CA ARG A 308 20.14 -6.23 15.91
C ARG A 308 20.35 -6.49 17.39
N MET A 309 21.06 -5.57 18.04
CA MET A 309 21.28 -5.66 19.49
C MET A 309 19.94 -5.54 20.22
N LYS A 310 19.10 -4.53 19.87
CA LYS A 310 17.75 -4.37 20.46
C LYS A 310 16.90 -5.63 20.29
N ALA A 311 16.89 -6.22 19.11
CA ALA A 311 16.11 -7.43 18.84
C ALA A 311 16.51 -8.63 19.73
N ARG A 312 17.79 -8.73 20.15
CA ARG A 312 18.22 -9.78 21.08
C ARG A 312 17.64 -9.57 22.49
N TYR A 313 17.54 -8.32 22.94
CA TYR A 313 16.94 -7.97 24.22
C TYR A 313 15.41 -8.09 24.18
N ASP A 314 14.79 -7.68 23.07
CA ASP A 314 13.33 -7.78 22.87
C ASP A 314 12.82 -9.22 23.10
N ILE A 315 13.50 -10.22 22.52
CA ILE A 315 13.16 -11.64 22.70
C ILE A 315 13.22 -12.08 24.18
N LYS A 316 14.03 -11.39 25.00
CA LYS A 316 14.17 -11.63 26.43
C LYS A 316 13.19 -10.83 27.29
N GLY A 317 12.39 -9.97 26.71
CA GLY A 317 11.34 -9.22 27.40
C GLY A 317 11.76 -7.84 27.93
N PHE A 318 12.87 -7.28 27.47
CA PHE A 318 13.35 -5.96 27.89
C PHE A 318 12.69 -4.83 27.09
N MET A 319 11.43 -4.54 27.41
CA MET A 319 10.64 -3.54 26.66
C MET A 319 11.15 -2.11 26.83
N ASP A 320 11.71 -1.80 28.00
CA ASP A 320 12.19 -0.44 28.36
C ASP A 320 13.68 -0.25 28.01
N LEU A 321 14.25 -1.12 27.18
CA LEU A 321 15.64 -1.04 26.76
C LEU A 321 15.92 0.28 26.06
N SER A 322 16.90 1.02 26.58
CA SER A 322 17.51 2.16 25.90
C SER A 322 18.90 1.78 25.40
N LEU A 323 19.11 1.88 24.09
CA LEU A 323 20.40 1.65 23.45
C LEU A 323 20.71 2.86 22.56
N ILE A 324 21.72 3.62 22.96
CA ILE A 324 22.09 4.89 22.31
C ILE A 324 23.58 4.81 21.92
N PRO A 325 23.91 4.86 20.61
CA PRO A 325 25.29 5.00 20.18
C PRO A 325 25.80 6.43 20.49
N ARG A 326 26.98 6.55 21.06
CA ARG A 326 27.70 7.79 21.26
C ARG A 326 28.97 7.79 20.44
N HIS A 327 29.25 8.91 19.79
CA HIS A 327 30.41 9.09 18.95
C HIS A 327 31.47 9.95 19.65
N GLN A 328 32.71 9.48 19.64
CA GLN A 328 33.90 10.25 19.95
C GLN A 328 34.71 10.41 18.66
N VAL A 329 34.63 11.62 18.10
CA VAL A 329 35.26 11.94 16.82
C VAL A 329 36.63 12.56 17.05
N ASP A 330 37.66 12.00 16.43
CA ASP A 330 38.99 12.56 16.32
C ASP A 330 39.13 13.18 14.93
N ALA A 331 38.93 14.49 14.84
CA ALA A 331 38.94 15.21 13.56
C ALA A 331 40.35 15.28 12.92
N GLU A 332 41.42 15.25 13.74
CA GLU A 332 42.80 15.31 13.22
C GLU A 332 43.20 14.00 12.54
N LYS A 333 42.77 12.87 13.11
CA LYS A 333 43.08 11.51 12.58
C LYS A 333 42.00 10.96 11.65
N HIS A 334 40.86 11.67 11.51
CA HIS A 334 39.66 11.20 10.81
C HIS A 334 39.19 9.82 11.30
N GLU A 335 39.16 9.67 12.63
CA GLU A 335 38.73 8.45 13.31
C GLU A 335 37.48 8.71 14.17
N VAL A 336 36.61 7.72 14.26
CA VAL A 336 35.44 7.74 15.15
C VAL A 336 35.39 6.50 16.02
N SER A 337 35.31 6.69 17.33
CA SER A 337 35.02 5.61 18.27
C SER A 337 33.53 5.62 18.59
N ILE A 338 32.90 4.44 18.57
CA ILE A 338 31.46 4.26 18.81
C ILE A 338 31.30 3.54 20.15
N GLU A 339 30.59 4.17 21.08
CA GLU A 339 30.27 3.60 22.36
C GLU A 339 28.74 3.37 22.46
N TYR A 340 28.31 2.12 22.47
CA TYR A 340 26.90 1.75 22.66
C TYR A 340 26.57 1.76 24.15
N HIS A 341 25.80 2.76 24.58
CA HIS A 341 25.27 2.83 25.93
C HIS A 341 23.96 2.06 26.04
N ILE A 342 23.96 1.03 26.86
CA ILE A 342 22.80 0.17 27.09
C ILE A 342 22.26 0.41 28.50
N THR A 343 20.99 0.68 28.61
CA THR A 343 20.21 0.64 29.86
C THR A 343 19.12 -0.40 29.66
N GLU A 344 19.28 -1.56 30.30
CA GLU A 344 18.47 -2.75 30.00
C GLU A 344 17.00 -2.59 30.46
N GLY A 345 16.79 -1.94 31.60
CA GLY A 345 15.47 -1.92 32.23
C GLY A 345 15.10 -3.26 32.86
N ASN A 346 13.81 -3.48 33.14
CA ASN A 346 13.27 -4.70 33.70
C ASN A 346 12.67 -5.61 32.62
N VAL A 347 12.72 -6.91 32.85
CA VAL A 347 11.98 -7.88 32.02
C VAL A 347 10.49 -7.72 32.28
N SER A 348 9.72 -7.50 31.26
CA SER A 348 8.26 -7.28 31.35
C SER A 348 7.50 -8.40 30.65
N ARG A 349 6.29 -8.70 31.16
CA ARG A 349 5.30 -9.57 30.53
C ARG A 349 4.04 -8.77 30.17
N ILE A 350 3.34 -9.25 29.18
CA ILE A 350 2.07 -8.67 28.77
C ILE A 350 0.96 -9.23 29.67
N ARG A 351 0.22 -8.33 30.32
CA ARG A 351 -0.95 -8.68 31.11
C ARG A 351 -2.18 -8.79 30.21
N ASP A 352 -2.48 -7.73 29.45
CA ASP A 352 -3.71 -7.67 28.66
C ASP A 352 -3.53 -6.86 27.37
N LEU A 353 -4.42 -7.10 26.38
CA LEU A 353 -4.52 -6.35 25.14
C LEU A 353 -5.83 -5.56 25.15
N ILE A 354 -5.73 -4.24 25.22
CA ILE A 354 -6.85 -3.31 25.28
C ILE A 354 -6.98 -2.62 23.91
N ILE A 355 -8.06 -2.90 23.20
CA ILE A 355 -8.33 -2.37 21.87
C ILE A 355 -9.31 -1.20 21.99
N THR A 356 -9.03 -0.09 21.28
CA THR A 356 -9.85 1.11 21.26
C THR A 356 -9.87 1.75 19.87
N GLY A 357 -10.97 2.44 19.53
CA GLY A 357 -11.10 3.17 18.26
C GLY A 357 -11.63 2.33 17.09
N ASN A 358 -11.97 1.07 17.33
CA ASN A 358 -12.57 0.18 16.35
C ASN A 358 -14.11 0.25 16.42
N GLU A 359 -14.70 1.20 15.68
CA GLU A 359 -16.15 1.41 15.66
C GLU A 359 -16.90 0.33 14.86
N TYR A 360 -16.32 -0.09 13.74
CA TYR A 360 -16.88 -1.10 12.83
C TYR A 360 -16.15 -2.43 12.91
N THR A 361 -14.83 -2.40 12.96
CA THR A 361 -13.98 -3.61 12.93
C THR A 361 -14.12 -4.40 14.22
N GLN A 362 -14.47 -5.65 14.13
CA GLN A 362 -14.62 -6.55 15.27
C GLN A 362 -13.26 -6.80 15.96
N ASP A 363 -13.26 -6.87 17.28
CA ASP A 363 -12.05 -7.15 18.09
C ASP A 363 -11.28 -8.37 17.60
N LYS A 364 -11.98 -9.45 17.24
CA LYS A 364 -11.34 -10.67 16.74
C LYS A 364 -10.49 -10.45 15.51
N VAL A 365 -10.86 -9.47 14.64
CA VAL A 365 -10.11 -9.12 13.42
C VAL A 365 -8.77 -8.49 13.78
N ILE A 366 -8.74 -7.66 14.82
CA ILE A 366 -7.53 -7.04 15.32
C ILE A 366 -6.68 -8.08 16.08
N ARG A 367 -7.30 -8.84 17.00
CA ARG A 367 -6.60 -9.82 17.82
C ARG A 367 -5.90 -10.91 17.01
N ARG A 368 -6.50 -11.39 15.92
CA ARG A 368 -5.91 -12.44 15.07
C ARG A 368 -4.65 -12.00 14.33
N GLU A 369 -4.44 -10.70 14.16
CA GLU A 369 -3.23 -10.14 13.54
C GLU A 369 -2.11 -9.87 14.53
N MET A 370 -2.39 -9.97 15.84
CA MET A 370 -1.38 -9.84 16.86
C MET A 370 -0.43 -11.05 16.86
N THR A 371 0.84 -10.78 17.13
CA THR A 371 1.88 -11.79 17.29
C THR A 371 2.38 -11.91 18.71
N ILE A 372 1.81 -11.12 19.61
CA ILE A 372 2.07 -11.10 21.04
C ILE A 372 0.74 -11.16 21.79
N PHE A 373 0.68 -11.95 22.84
CA PHE A 373 -0.54 -12.26 23.58
C PHE A 373 -0.31 -12.07 25.09
N SER A 374 -1.39 -12.17 25.87
CA SER A 374 -1.30 -12.19 27.34
C SER A 374 -0.37 -13.31 27.81
N ASP A 375 0.38 -13.05 28.86
CA ASP A 375 1.45 -13.86 29.45
C ASP A 375 2.75 -14.02 28.62
N ASP A 376 2.79 -13.52 27.38
CA ASP A 376 4.03 -13.46 26.59
C ASP A 376 5.03 -12.50 27.24
N LEU A 377 6.33 -12.76 27.00
CA LEU A 377 7.38 -11.79 27.26
C LEU A 377 7.18 -10.56 26.37
N GLY A 378 7.45 -9.39 26.92
CA GLY A 378 7.33 -8.11 26.24
C GLY A 378 8.37 -7.95 25.11
N ASP A 379 7.99 -8.26 23.89
CA ASP A 379 8.86 -8.26 22.71
C ASP A 379 8.45 -7.12 21.76
N ASN A 380 9.26 -6.05 21.72
CA ASN A 380 9.02 -4.90 20.85
C ASN A 380 9.06 -5.28 19.35
N THR A 381 9.79 -6.32 18.97
CA THR A 381 9.81 -6.83 17.59
C THR A 381 8.45 -7.45 17.22
N LYS A 382 7.84 -8.22 18.12
CA LYS A 382 6.49 -8.76 17.96
C LYS A 382 5.45 -7.62 17.92
N ILE A 383 5.57 -6.60 18.79
CA ILE A 383 4.68 -5.42 18.80
C ILE A 383 4.75 -4.69 17.44
N ARG A 384 5.96 -4.42 16.95
CA ARG A 384 6.17 -3.76 15.65
C ARG A 384 5.61 -4.60 14.49
N THR A 385 5.80 -5.91 14.54
CA THR A 385 5.24 -6.84 13.56
C THR A 385 3.72 -6.83 13.58
N SER A 386 3.10 -6.82 14.76
CA SER A 386 1.66 -6.70 14.95
C SER A 386 1.12 -5.38 14.39
N LYS A 387 1.79 -4.26 14.69
CA LYS A 387 1.46 -2.95 14.13
C LYS A 387 1.49 -2.95 12.60
N ASN A 388 2.55 -3.50 12.00
CA ASN A 388 2.68 -3.60 10.55
C ASN A 388 1.59 -4.48 9.93
N ARG A 389 1.24 -5.61 10.55
CA ARG A 389 0.15 -6.47 10.09
C ARG A 389 -1.19 -5.72 10.08
N LEU A 390 -1.52 -5.04 11.19
CA LEU A 390 -2.74 -4.23 11.28
C LEU A 390 -2.77 -3.12 10.24
N MET A 391 -1.67 -2.39 10.03
CA MET A 391 -1.57 -1.37 8.97
C MET A 391 -1.74 -1.96 7.57
N ASN A 392 -1.19 -3.15 7.32
CA ASN A 392 -1.28 -3.84 6.03
C ASN A 392 -2.68 -4.36 5.70
N LEU A 393 -3.58 -4.51 6.68
CA LEU A 393 -5.00 -4.79 6.41
C LEU A 393 -5.64 -3.69 5.57
N GLY A 394 -5.13 -2.44 5.68
CA GLY A 394 -5.67 -1.31 4.97
C GLY A 394 -6.98 -0.76 5.55
N TYR A 395 -7.39 -1.19 6.74
CA TYR A 395 -8.64 -0.75 7.41
C TYR A 395 -8.45 0.52 8.22
N PHE A 396 -7.21 0.81 8.62
CA PHE A 396 -6.85 1.88 9.53
C PHE A 396 -6.02 2.95 8.85
N SER A 397 -6.28 4.22 9.18
CA SER A 397 -5.44 5.37 8.84
C SER A 397 -4.24 5.47 9.78
N ARG A 398 -4.45 5.04 11.04
CA ARG A 398 -3.44 5.04 12.10
C ARG A 398 -3.62 3.81 12.98
N VAL A 399 -2.50 3.23 13.39
CA VAL A 399 -2.43 2.17 14.39
C VAL A 399 -1.30 2.51 15.34
N ASP A 400 -1.61 2.63 16.62
CA ASP A 400 -0.59 2.77 17.67
C ASP A 400 -0.75 1.65 18.68
N ILE A 401 0.37 1.01 19.01
CA ILE A 401 0.45 -0.03 20.06
C ILE A 401 1.41 0.47 21.11
N VAL A 402 0.88 0.86 22.26
CA VAL A 402 1.65 1.48 23.33
C VAL A 402 1.61 0.61 24.58
N PRO A 403 2.79 0.20 25.09
CA PRO A 403 2.86 -0.47 26.38
C PRO A 403 2.48 0.51 27.50
N ALA A 404 1.51 0.15 28.31
CA ALA A 404 1.07 0.91 29.48
C ALA A 404 1.57 0.26 30.75
N VAL A 405 2.11 1.07 31.66
CA VAL A 405 2.56 0.62 32.98
C VAL A 405 1.33 0.21 33.82
N THR A 406 1.44 -0.87 34.53
CA THR A 406 0.43 -1.34 35.49
C THR A 406 0.91 -1.11 36.94
N GLU A 407 0.09 -1.42 37.91
CA GLU A 407 0.45 -1.39 39.34
C GLU A 407 1.62 -2.35 39.68
N THR A 408 1.76 -3.41 38.90
CA THR A 408 2.85 -4.38 39.02
C THR A 408 3.99 -4.02 38.09
N PRO A 409 5.21 -3.74 38.57
CA PRO A 409 6.33 -3.21 37.77
C PRO A 409 6.71 -4.05 36.54
N ASP A 410 6.55 -5.39 36.63
CA ASP A 410 6.97 -6.33 35.59
C ASP A 410 5.83 -6.69 34.59
N LEU A 411 4.64 -6.10 34.78
CA LEU A 411 3.50 -6.30 33.89
C LEU A 411 3.21 -5.04 33.08
N ARG A 412 2.84 -5.23 31.81
CA ARG A 412 2.43 -4.14 30.88
C ARG A 412 1.13 -4.52 30.19
N ASP A 413 0.22 -3.57 30.10
CA ASP A 413 -0.92 -3.68 29.17
C ASP A 413 -0.52 -3.13 27.81
N LEU A 414 -0.93 -3.78 26.73
CA LEU A 414 -0.78 -3.24 25.39
C LEU A 414 -2.05 -2.51 24.99
N ARG A 415 -1.99 -1.18 24.91
CA ARG A 415 -3.08 -0.36 24.34
C ARG A 415 -2.92 -0.29 22.84
N ILE A 416 -3.90 -0.84 22.14
CA ILE A 416 -3.98 -0.87 20.69
C ILE A 416 -5.02 0.18 20.28
N GLU A 417 -4.54 1.35 19.88
CA GLU A 417 -5.38 2.47 19.45
C GLU A 417 -5.41 2.49 17.92
N VAL A 418 -6.60 2.34 17.36
CA VAL A 418 -6.79 2.35 15.91
C VAL A 418 -7.71 3.49 15.49
N GLU A 419 -7.46 4.03 14.31
CA GLU A 419 -8.31 5.02 13.64
C GLU A 419 -8.75 4.45 12.31
N GLU A 420 -10.04 4.16 12.17
CA GLU A 420 -10.60 3.52 10.98
C GLU A 420 -10.68 4.49 9.80
N LYS A 421 -10.54 3.96 8.59
CA LYS A 421 -10.73 4.69 7.34
C LYS A 421 -11.74 4.00 6.44
N PRO A 422 -12.31 4.70 5.45
CA PRO A 422 -13.17 4.07 4.45
C PRO A 422 -12.45 2.91 3.74
N THR A 423 -13.07 1.73 3.73
CA THR A 423 -12.53 0.48 3.15
C THR A 423 -13.21 0.10 1.84
N GLY A 424 -14.38 0.71 1.55
CA GLY A 424 -15.11 0.54 0.30
C GLY A 424 -14.54 1.42 -0.81
N GLN A 425 -14.32 0.85 -1.99
CA GLN A 425 -13.85 1.55 -3.17
C GLN A 425 -14.70 1.20 -4.38
N LEU A 426 -15.18 2.23 -5.08
CA LEU A 426 -15.81 2.09 -6.39
C LEU A 426 -14.81 2.55 -7.46
N SER A 427 -14.51 1.66 -8.40
CA SER A 427 -13.61 1.91 -9.52
C SER A 427 -14.38 1.83 -10.82
N LEU A 428 -14.21 2.82 -11.68
CA LEU A 428 -14.72 2.82 -13.05
C LEU A 428 -13.53 2.97 -13.98
N GLY A 429 -13.49 2.21 -15.05
CA GLY A 429 -12.39 2.27 -15.99
C GLY A 429 -12.78 1.81 -17.39
N ALA A 430 -11.87 2.10 -18.32
CA ALA A 430 -11.93 1.61 -19.67
C ALA A 430 -10.53 1.14 -20.07
N GLY A 431 -10.47 0.12 -20.91
CA GLY A 431 -9.25 -0.42 -21.47
C GLY A 431 -9.39 -0.68 -22.97
N PHE A 432 -8.26 -0.88 -23.62
CA PHE A 432 -8.19 -1.29 -25.00
C PHE A 432 -6.99 -2.22 -25.19
N SER A 433 -7.20 -3.33 -25.85
CA SER A 433 -6.12 -4.27 -26.18
C SER A 433 -6.28 -4.84 -27.57
N THR A 434 -5.22 -5.42 -28.09
CA THR A 434 -5.27 -6.15 -29.38
C THR A 434 -5.98 -7.51 -29.26
N GLU A 435 -6.31 -7.94 -28.06
CA GLU A 435 -6.95 -9.25 -27.80
C GLU A 435 -8.42 -9.14 -27.41
N ASP A 436 -8.78 -8.10 -26.64
CA ASP A 436 -10.15 -7.94 -26.12
C ASP A 436 -10.85 -6.68 -26.66
N SER A 437 -10.21 -5.98 -27.63
CA SER A 437 -10.70 -4.73 -28.21
C SER A 437 -11.02 -3.66 -27.15
N VAL A 438 -12.15 -3.00 -27.18
CA VAL A 438 -12.56 -1.98 -26.20
C VAL A 438 -13.31 -2.63 -25.06
N ILE A 439 -12.93 -2.30 -23.83
CA ILE A 439 -13.58 -2.80 -22.61
C ILE A 439 -13.88 -1.63 -21.69
N GLY A 440 -15.09 -1.61 -21.11
CA GLY A 440 -15.47 -0.79 -19.96
C GLY A 440 -15.73 -1.66 -18.75
N PHE A 441 -15.38 -1.18 -17.55
CA PHE A 441 -15.69 -1.91 -16.33
C PHE A 441 -16.11 -1.00 -15.18
N ALA A 442 -16.92 -1.57 -14.30
CA ALA A 442 -17.26 -1.04 -13.00
C ALA A 442 -16.94 -2.10 -11.94
N GLU A 443 -16.25 -1.70 -10.88
CA GLU A 443 -15.83 -2.62 -9.81
C GLU A 443 -16.06 -1.97 -8.46
N PHE A 444 -16.74 -2.65 -7.57
CA PHE A 444 -16.87 -2.32 -6.16
C PHE A 444 -16.10 -3.32 -5.32
N ASN A 445 -15.21 -2.81 -4.47
CA ASN A 445 -14.44 -3.59 -3.51
C ASN A 445 -14.69 -3.07 -2.10
N GLU A 446 -15.05 -3.96 -1.16
CA GLU A 446 -15.05 -3.71 0.28
C GLU A 446 -14.09 -4.69 0.95
N THR A 447 -13.02 -4.17 1.57
CA THR A 447 -11.97 -5.01 2.14
C THR A 447 -12.22 -5.41 3.60
N ASN A 448 -13.15 -4.76 4.28
CA ASN A 448 -13.55 -5.09 5.66
C ASN A 448 -15.03 -5.46 5.74
N PHE A 449 -15.50 -6.31 4.83
CA PHE A 449 -16.90 -6.70 4.71
C PHE A 449 -17.36 -7.62 5.84
N ASP A 450 -18.65 -7.63 6.10
CA ASP A 450 -19.31 -8.51 7.07
C ASP A 450 -20.61 -9.07 6.46
N ILE A 451 -20.54 -10.30 5.97
CA ILE A 451 -21.69 -10.98 5.36
C ILE A 451 -22.82 -11.21 6.37
N SER A 452 -22.51 -11.39 7.64
CA SER A 452 -23.52 -11.65 8.67
C SER A 452 -24.42 -10.43 8.89
N LYS A 453 -23.84 -9.23 8.88
CA LYS A 453 -24.58 -7.98 8.94
C LYS A 453 -25.47 -7.77 7.71
N LEU A 454 -24.94 -8.10 6.52
CA LEU A 454 -25.76 -8.02 5.30
C LEU A 454 -26.96 -8.95 5.36
N LEU A 455 -26.79 -10.19 5.78
CA LEU A 455 -27.87 -11.17 5.95
C LEU A 455 -28.84 -10.78 7.06
N GLY A 456 -28.34 -10.11 8.11
CA GLY A 456 -29.15 -9.53 9.20
C GLY A 456 -29.80 -8.20 8.86
N LEU A 457 -29.62 -7.66 7.64
CA LEU A 457 -30.08 -6.35 7.19
C LEU A 457 -29.51 -5.18 8.04
N GLU A 458 -28.33 -5.37 8.63
CA GLU A 458 -27.63 -4.35 9.38
C GLU A 458 -26.71 -3.54 8.47
N TRP A 459 -26.79 -2.22 8.57
CA TRP A 459 -26.01 -1.32 7.70
C TRP A 459 -25.10 -0.39 8.50
N PRO A 460 -23.86 -0.17 8.08
CA PRO A 460 -23.16 -0.75 6.91
C PRO A 460 -22.66 -2.19 7.18
N PRO A 461 -22.61 -3.08 6.16
CA PRO A 461 -22.15 -4.47 6.30
C PRO A 461 -20.63 -4.55 6.37
N LYS A 462 -20.04 -4.07 7.48
CA LYS A 462 -18.61 -3.93 7.70
C LYS A 462 -18.18 -4.50 9.04
N GLY A 463 -16.91 -4.94 9.11
CA GLY A 463 -16.24 -5.21 10.38
C GLY A 463 -15.71 -6.62 10.58
N ALA A 464 -16.09 -7.62 9.78
CA ALA A 464 -15.64 -8.99 9.94
C ALA A 464 -14.28 -9.28 9.29
N GLY A 465 -13.72 -8.34 8.54
CA GLY A 465 -12.46 -8.50 7.83
C GLY A 465 -12.54 -9.41 6.61
N GLN A 466 -13.75 -9.63 6.09
CA GLN A 466 -13.97 -10.31 4.80
C GLN A 466 -13.69 -9.36 3.64
N ARG A 467 -13.39 -9.89 2.46
CA ARG A 467 -13.23 -9.12 1.24
C ARG A 467 -14.38 -9.43 0.29
N PHE A 468 -15.15 -8.42 -0.03
CA PHE A 468 -16.24 -8.51 -1.01
C PHE A 468 -15.83 -7.76 -2.27
N ARG A 469 -16.08 -8.38 -3.43
CA ARG A 469 -15.84 -7.78 -4.73
C ARG A 469 -17.01 -8.07 -5.65
N ALA A 470 -17.51 -7.02 -6.30
CA ALA A 470 -18.45 -7.12 -7.40
C ALA A 470 -17.88 -6.37 -8.60
N ARG A 471 -17.74 -7.05 -9.74
CA ARG A 471 -17.19 -6.48 -10.98
C ARG A 471 -18.10 -6.84 -12.14
N VAL A 472 -18.37 -5.83 -12.97
CA VAL A 472 -19.01 -6.00 -14.28
C VAL A 472 -18.09 -5.39 -15.32
N GLN A 473 -17.84 -6.12 -16.38
CA GLN A 473 -17.06 -5.71 -17.53
C GLN A 473 -17.88 -5.96 -18.79
N ALA A 474 -17.88 -4.99 -19.70
CA ALA A 474 -18.53 -5.08 -20.98
C ALA A 474 -17.60 -4.58 -22.08
N GLY A 475 -17.51 -5.31 -23.15
CA GLY A 475 -16.68 -5.01 -24.31
C GLY A 475 -17.20 -5.66 -25.56
N SER A 476 -16.55 -5.41 -26.70
CA SER A 476 -16.91 -6.00 -27.99
C SER A 476 -16.64 -7.52 -28.04
N GLU A 477 -15.54 -7.96 -27.45
CA GLU A 477 -15.09 -9.37 -27.49
C GLU A 477 -15.43 -10.10 -26.18
N VAL A 478 -15.54 -9.37 -25.05
CA VAL A 478 -15.67 -9.97 -23.73
C VAL A 478 -16.66 -9.19 -22.89
N SER A 479 -17.62 -9.89 -22.28
CA SER A 479 -18.48 -9.35 -21.24
C SER A 479 -18.52 -10.32 -20.08
N ASN A 480 -18.21 -9.86 -18.87
CA ASN A 480 -18.24 -10.70 -17.69
C ASN A 480 -18.76 -9.97 -16.45
N ALA A 481 -19.31 -10.74 -15.53
CA ALA A 481 -19.73 -10.28 -14.22
C ALA A 481 -19.25 -11.28 -13.17
N VAL A 482 -18.68 -10.78 -12.08
CA VAL A 482 -18.19 -11.61 -10.99
C VAL A 482 -18.59 -10.97 -9.67
N ILE A 483 -19.13 -11.77 -8.77
CA ILE A 483 -19.34 -11.43 -7.36
C ILE A 483 -18.55 -12.43 -6.54
N SER A 484 -17.66 -11.95 -5.70
CA SER A 484 -16.85 -12.83 -4.86
C SER A 484 -16.78 -12.37 -3.41
N LEU A 485 -16.69 -13.34 -2.52
CA LEU A 485 -16.47 -13.17 -1.09
C LEU A 485 -15.27 -14.00 -0.67
N THR A 486 -14.36 -13.37 0.06
CA THR A 486 -13.19 -14.05 0.62
C THR A 486 -13.17 -13.90 2.13
N GLU A 487 -13.20 -15.01 2.85
CA GLU A 487 -12.96 -15.07 4.30
C GLU A 487 -11.51 -15.50 4.55
N PRO A 488 -10.60 -14.57 4.95
CA PRO A 488 -9.17 -14.91 5.10
C PRO A 488 -8.85 -15.76 6.32
N TRP A 489 -9.80 -15.89 7.26
CA TRP A 489 -9.64 -16.66 8.51
C TRP A 489 -10.82 -17.61 8.72
N PHE A 490 -11.06 -18.47 7.73
CA PHE A 490 -12.15 -19.42 7.79
C PHE A 490 -11.95 -20.39 8.97
N LEU A 491 -13.00 -20.56 9.78
CA LEU A 491 -12.96 -21.34 11.04
C LEU A 491 -11.91 -20.81 12.04
N ASP A 492 -11.67 -19.51 12.06
CA ASP A 492 -10.66 -18.84 12.91
C ASP A 492 -9.23 -19.40 12.76
N LYS A 493 -8.94 -19.99 11.59
CA LYS A 493 -7.62 -20.51 11.22
C LYS A 493 -7.08 -19.70 10.04
N ARG A 494 -5.77 -19.76 9.82
CA ARG A 494 -5.14 -19.22 8.60
C ARG A 494 -5.50 -20.05 7.37
N LEU A 495 -6.77 -20.10 7.09
CA LEU A 495 -7.40 -20.84 6.01
C LEU A 495 -8.29 -19.85 5.26
N GLU A 496 -7.89 -19.45 4.07
CA GLU A 496 -8.65 -18.51 3.25
C GLU A 496 -9.69 -19.27 2.44
N LEU A 497 -10.97 -18.96 2.64
CA LEU A 497 -12.07 -19.44 1.81
C LEU A 497 -12.46 -18.35 0.83
N HIS A 498 -12.28 -18.62 -0.45
CA HIS A 498 -12.73 -17.75 -1.55
C HIS A 498 -13.91 -18.42 -2.25
N THR A 499 -15.03 -17.70 -2.37
CA THR A 499 -16.20 -18.15 -3.12
C THR A 499 -16.57 -17.08 -4.13
N GLU A 500 -16.87 -17.49 -5.36
CA GLU A 500 -17.25 -16.61 -6.44
C GLU A 500 -18.45 -17.15 -7.22
N ILE A 501 -19.29 -16.24 -7.67
CA ILE A 501 -20.32 -16.48 -8.69
C ILE A 501 -19.93 -15.65 -9.89
N PHE A 502 -19.92 -16.26 -11.06
CA PHE A 502 -19.47 -15.60 -12.26
C PHE A 502 -20.38 -15.86 -13.44
N PHE A 503 -20.40 -14.91 -14.35
CA PHE A 503 -20.95 -15.00 -15.68
C PHE A 503 -19.90 -14.49 -16.67
N ASN A 504 -19.59 -15.28 -17.70
CA ASN A 504 -18.70 -14.89 -18.76
C ASN A 504 -19.40 -15.07 -20.12
N ASN A 505 -19.20 -14.12 -21.00
CA ASN A 505 -19.58 -14.20 -22.38
C ASN A 505 -18.38 -13.73 -23.22
N ARG A 506 -17.90 -14.57 -24.10
CA ARG A 506 -16.77 -14.27 -24.98
C ARG A 506 -17.15 -14.59 -26.41
N PHE A 507 -16.87 -13.65 -27.27
CA PHE A 507 -17.00 -13.76 -28.69
C PHE A 507 -15.61 -14.11 -29.26
N GLU A 508 -15.44 -15.34 -29.73
CA GLU A 508 -14.26 -15.79 -30.45
C GLU A 508 -14.48 -15.63 -31.95
N ASP A 509 -13.43 -15.73 -32.76
CA ASP A 509 -13.56 -15.55 -34.23
C ASP A 509 -14.54 -16.56 -34.84
N ALA A 510 -14.51 -17.80 -34.38
CA ALA A 510 -15.26 -18.89 -34.98
C ALA A 510 -16.46 -19.39 -34.13
N TYR A 511 -16.67 -18.90 -32.92
CA TYR A 511 -17.80 -19.26 -32.05
C TYR A 511 -18.01 -18.32 -30.88
N ASP A 512 -19.16 -18.37 -30.27
CA ASP A 512 -19.51 -17.69 -29.04
C ASP A 512 -19.53 -18.65 -27.87
N GLN A 513 -18.89 -18.27 -26.77
CA GLN A 513 -18.88 -19.02 -25.52
C GLN A 513 -19.54 -18.23 -24.40
N ARG A 514 -20.54 -18.84 -23.77
CA ARG A 514 -21.17 -18.31 -22.55
C ARG A 514 -20.98 -19.28 -21.41
N SER A 515 -20.64 -18.78 -20.23
CA SER A 515 -20.60 -19.60 -19.04
C SER A 515 -21.14 -18.90 -17.81
N ILE A 516 -21.79 -19.67 -16.95
CA ILE A 516 -22.26 -19.26 -15.63
C ILE A 516 -21.88 -20.33 -14.62
N GLY A 517 -21.40 -19.91 -13.46
CA GLY A 517 -20.97 -20.87 -12.47
C GLY A 517 -20.72 -20.30 -11.10
N ILE A 518 -20.43 -21.22 -10.20
CA ILE A 518 -20.00 -20.95 -8.83
C ILE A 518 -18.70 -21.72 -8.56
N GLY A 519 -17.75 -21.04 -7.93
CA GLY A 519 -16.48 -21.65 -7.52
C GLY A 519 -16.21 -21.39 -6.03
N SER A 520 -15.62 -22.37 -5.37
CA SER A 520 -15.16 -22.20 -3.98
C SER A 520 -13.79 -22.82 -3.81
N THR A 521 -12.87 -22.09 -3.20
CA THR A 521 -11.46 -22.50 -3.03
C THR A 521 -10.97 -22.20 -1.62
N LEU A 522 -10.43 -23.21 -0.97
CA LEU A 522 -9.72 -23.12 0.30
C LEU A 522 -8.22 -22.99 0.02
N THR A 523 -7.57 -21.99 0.63
CA THR A 523 -6.13 -21.76 0.46
C THR A 523 -5.47 -21.67 1.83
N TRP A 524 -4.32 -22.33 2.01
CA TRP A 524 -3.54 -22.28 3.24
C TRP A 524 -2.04 -22.28 2.95
N PRO A 525 -1.24 -21.67 3.85
CA PRO A 525 0.21 -21.72 3.77
C PRO A 525 0.74 -23.09 4.23
N ILE A 526 1.75 -23.58 3.54
CA ILE A 526 2.51 -24.77 3.93
C ILE A 526 3.96 -24.35 4.14
N ASN A 527 4.54 -24.81 5.26
CA ASN A 527 5.93 -24.58 5.57
C ASN A 527 6.70 -25.87 5.33
N PHE A 528 7.54 -25.89 4.32
CA PHE A 528 8.48 -26.97 4.07
C PHE A 528 9.82 -26.66 4.72
N ARG A 529 10.29 -27.51 5.60
CA ARG A 529 11.68 -27.51 6.04
C ARG A 529 12.49 -28.27 5.01
N ILE A 530 13.43 -27.58 4.33
CA ILE A 530 14.32 -28.26 3.38
C ILE A 530 15.22 -29.21 4.19
N PRO A 531 15.23 -30.53 3.87
CA PRO A 531 16.10 -31.47 4.53
C PRO A 531 17.56 -30.98 4.46
N PHE A 532 18.30 -31.16 5.56
CA PHE A 532 19.71 -30.76 5.72
C PHE A 532 20.01 -29.25 5.69
N THR A 533 18.98 -28.37 5.78
CA THR A 533 19.15 -26.93 5.90
C THR A 533 18.26 -26.36 7.00
N GLU A 534 18.63 -25.18 7.52
CA GLU A 534 17.77 -24.43 8.45
C GLU A 534 16.70 -23.59 7.72
N HIS A 535 16.66 -23.64 6.39
CA HIS A 535 15.74 -22.85 5.59
C HIS A 535 14.33 -23.44 5.61
N ILE A 536 13.35 -22.60 5.97
CA ILE A 536 11.92 -22.88 5.85
C ILE A 536 11.42 -22.19 4.58
N GLU A 537 10.84 -22.98 3.69
CA GLU A 537 10.18 -22.46 2.50
C GLU A 537 8.67 -22.34 2.71
N PHE A 538 8.13 -21.19 2.30
CA PHE A 538 6.69 -20.91 2.34
C PHE A 538 6.07 -21.21 0.99
N TRP A 539 5.13 -22.14 0.98
CA TRP A 539 4.31 -22.48 -0.16
C TRP A 539 2.85 -22.19 0.16
N ARG A 540 2.04 -21.99 -0.83
CA ARG A 540 0.57 -21.92 -0.69
C ARG A 540 -0.04 -23.09 -1.43
N MET A 541 -0.97 -23.77 -0.78
CA MET A 541 -1.77 -24.85 -1.34
C MET A 541 -3.22 -24.41 -1.38
N SER A 542 -3.89 -24.74 -2.47
CA SER A 542 -5.32 -24.45 -2.63
C SER A 542 -6.03 -25.71 -3.07
N LEU A 543 -7.21 -25.95 -2.53
CA LEU A 543 -8.14 -27.00 -2.94
C LEU A 543 -9.51 -26.35 -3.18
N GLY A 544 -10.10 -26.60 -4.33
CA GLY A 544 -11.36 -25.98 -4.71
C GLY A 544 -12.26 -26.90 -5.50
N ALA A 545 -13.48 -26.46 -5.67
CA ALA A 545 -14.44 -27.02 -6.60
C ALA A 545 -15.12 -25.89 -7.39
N ARG A 546 -15.42 -26.16 -8.65
CA ARG A 546 -16.13 -25.23 -9.54
C ARG A 546 -17.22 -25.99 -10.26
N PHE A 547 -18.41 -25.43 -10.25
CA PHE A 547 -19.58 -25.91 -10.92
C PHE A 547 -19.96 -24.90 -11.98
N GLU A 548 -19.94 -25.30 -13.25
CA GLU A 548 -20.07 -24.37 -14.36
C GLU A 548 -20.91 -24.99 -15.48
N TYR A 549 -21.85 -24.19 -15.97
CA TYR A 549 -22.61 -24.49 -17.18
C TYR A 549 -22.08 -23.64 -18.32
N ILE A 550 -21.66 -24.26 -19.39
CA ILE A 550 -21.01 -23.63 -20.54
C ILE A 550 -21.88 -23.93 -21.77
N ARG A 551 -22.07 -22.90 -22.57
CA ARG A 551 -22.75 -23.03 -23.87
C ARG A 551 -21.85 -22.47 -24.95
N ILE A 552 -21.63 -23.27 -25.98
CA ILE A 552 -20.99 -22.92 -27.26
C ILE A 552 -22.10 -22.77 -28.27
N ASN A 553 -22.15 -21.64 -28.95
CA ASN A 553 -23.13 -21.34 -29.99
C ASN A 553 -22.55 -20.37 -31.03
N ASN A 554 -23.34 -20.14 -32.11
CA ASN A 554 -22.93 -19.32 -33.26
C ASN A 554 -21.57 -19.78 -33.83
N VAL A 555 -21.41 -21.08 -33.94
CA VAL A 555 -20.21 -21.67 -34.55
C VAL A 555 -20.27 -21.37 -36.05
N GLU A 556 -19.15 -20.95 -36.59
CA GLU A 556 -18.99 -20.70 -38.02
C GLU A 556 -19.27 -22.00 -38.76
N ASN A 557 -20.23 -21.98 -39.71
CA ASN A 557 -20.71 -23.21 -40.37
C ASN A 557 -20.46 -23.08 -41.88
N ASP A 558 -19.34 -23.67 -42.32
CA ASP A 558 -18.95 -23.76 -43.71
C ASP A 558 -19.41 -25.08 -44.36
N GLU A 559 -20.40 -25.75 -43.72
CA GLU A 559 -20.94 -27.03 -44.19
C GLU A 559 -21.39 -26.99 -45.68
N LYS A 560 -21.78 -25.79 -46.16
CA LYS A 560 -22.15 -25.59 -47.57
C LYS A 560 -20.94 -25.58 -48.50
N ASP A 561 -19.77 -25.21 -48.00
CA ASP A 561 -18.53 -25.16 -48.74
C ASP A 561 -17.87 -26.54 -48.80
N PHE A 562 -18.22 -27.44 -47.83
CA PHE A 562 -17.69 -28.79 -47.77
C PHE A 562 -18.12 -29.65 -48.99
N GLU A 563 -19.33 -29.45 -49.52
CA GLU A 563 -19.79 -30.13 -50.73
C GLU A 563 -19.13 -29.58 -52.01
N ALA A 564 -18.48 -28.42 -51.94
CA ALA A 564 -17.82 -27.74 -53.06
C ALA A 564 -16.30 -28.01 -53.14
N LEU A 565 -15.71 -28.73 -52.14
CA LEU A 565 -14.29 -29.01 -52.10
C LEU A 565 -13.86 -30.02 -53.17
N ASP A 566 -12.79 -29.70 -53.87
CA ASP A 566 -12.20 -30.59 -54.89
C ASP A 566 -11.25 -31.62 -54.27
N ASP A 567 -10.86 -32.64 -55.07
CA ASP A 567 -9.95 -33.70 -54.59
C ASP A 567 -8.58 -33.18 -54.19
N ASP A 568 -8.08 -32.11 -54.82
CA ASP A 568 -6.81 -31.46 -54.47
C ASP A 568 -6.83 -30.80 -53.10
N TRP A 569 -7.99 -30.29 -52.65
CA TRP A 569 -8.19 -29.74 -51.33
C TRP A 569 -8.19 -30.83 -50.26
N LEU A 570 -8.88 -31.95 -50.52
CA LEU A 570 -8.88 -33.13 -49.65
C LEU A 570 -7.48 -33.72 -49.48
N GLU A 571 -6.65 -33.74 -50.54
CA GLU A 571 -5.27 -34.22 -50.45
C GLU A 571 -4.43 -33.30 -49.56
N ARG A 572 -4.54 -31.98 -49.70
CA ARG A 572 -3.87 -31.00 -48.82
C ARG A 572 -4.30 -31.14 -47.38
N TRP A 573 -5.60 -31.32 -47.11
CA TRP A 573 -6.11 -31.55 -45.77
C TRP A 573 -5.52 -32.80 -45.11
N TYR A 574 -5.27 -33.86 -45.89
CA TYR A 574 -4.66 -35.08 -45.36
C TYR A 574 -3.14 -35.00 -45.14
N THR A 575 -2.46 -34.06 -45.78
CA THR A 575 -1.00 -33.99 -45.79
C THR A 575 -0.44 -32.84 -44.91
N ASN A 576 -1.23 -31.81 -44.63
CA ASN A 576 -0.76 -30.64 -43.92
C ASN A 576 -0.55 -30.91 -42.42
N SER A 577 0.59 -30.46 -41.89
CA SER A 577 0.87 -30.53 -40.44
C SER A 577 -0.02 -29.59 -39.67
N GLY A 578 -0.56 -30.06 -38.53
CA GLY A 578 -1.44 -29.28 -37.68
C GLY A 578 -2.93 -29.41 -37.99
N THR A 579 -3.36 -30.09 -39.08
CA THR A 579 -4.77 -30.33 -39.34
C THR A 579 -5.28 -31.57 -38.62
N VAL A 580 -6.39 -31.44 -37.89
CA VAL A 580 -7.03 -32.54 -37.14
C VAL A 580 -8.04 -33.24 -38.05
N ARG A 581 -7.85 -34.54 -38.23
CA ARG A 581 -8.73 -35.34 -39.08
C ARG A 581 -9.98 -35.78 -38.32
N GLY A 582 -11.15 -35.59 -38.95
CA GLY A 582 -12.43 -36.11 -38.45
C GLY A 582 -13.00 -35.36 -37.25
N HIS A 583 -12.54 -34.13 -36.99
CA HIS A 583 -13.15 -33.24 -36.03
C HIS A 583 -13.20 -31.83 -36.63
N ASN A 584 -14.32 -31.19 -36.57
CA ASN A 584 -14.55 -29.82 -37.01
C ASN A 584 -15.04 -28.98 -35.83
N ILE A 585 -14.92 -27.67 -35.95
CA ILE A 585 -15.31 -26.76 -34.87
C ILE A 585 -16.81 -26.85 -34.54
N PHE A 586 -17.67 -27.15 -35.50
CA PHE A 586 -19.10 -27.27 -35.26
C PHE A 586 -19.48 -28.56 -34.50
N ASP A 587 -18.60 -29.54 -34.37
CA ASP A 587 -18.79 -30.71 -33.49
C ASP A 587 -18.80 -30.31 -32.02
N ASP A 588 -18.22 -29.13 -31.70
CA ASP A 588 -18.16 -28.57 -30.33
C ASP A 588 -19.39 -27.67 -30.01
N GLU A 589 -20.37 -27.45 -30.92
CA GLU A 589 -21.57 -26.65 -30.66
C GLU A 589 -22.56 -27.43 -29.78
N ASP A 590 -22.55 -27.14 -28.47
CA ASP A 590 -23.44 -27.75 -27.49
C ASP A 590 -23.44 -26.97 -26.17
N SER A 591 -24.13 -27.52 -25.18
CA SER A 591 -24.21 -27.05 -23.81
C SER A 591 -23.69 -28.09 -22.86
N PHE A 592 -22.72 -27.67 -22.03
CA PHE A 592 -21.93 -28.58 -21.19
C PHE A 592 -22.05 -28.22 -19.72
N TRP A 593 -22.16 -29.20 -18.85
CA TRP A 593 -21.78 -29.05 -17.45
C TRP A 593 -20.31 -29.45 -17.30
N ALA A 594 -19.50 -28.51 -16.77
CA ALA A 594 -18.08 -28.74 -16.55
C ALA A 594 -17.75 -28.54 -15.05
N ASN A 595 -18.06 -29.55 -14.26
CA ASN A 595 -17.87 -29.56 -12.83
C ASN A 595 -16.51 -30.14 -12.49
N ARG A 596 -15.69 -29.41 -11.74
CA ARG A 596 -14.31 -29.78 -11.52
C ARG A 596 -13.82 -29.59 -10.10
N VAL A 597 -12.88 -30.45 -9.71
CA VAL A 597 -12.07 -30.30 -8.49
C VAL A 597 -10.74 -29.69 -8.91
N ILE A 598 -10.28 -28.71 -8.17
CA ILE A 598 -9.09 -27.91 -8.47
C ILE A 598 -8.09 -28.09 -7.33
N TRP A 599 -6.86 -28.41 -7.66
CA TRP A 599 -5.75 -28.41 -6.71
C TRP A 599 -4.63 -27.54 -7.27
N ARG A 600 -4.07 -26.65 -6.41
CA ARG A 600 -3.00 -25.74 -6.82
C ARG A 600 -1.96 -25.63 -5.73
N VAL A 601 -0.69 -25.64 -6.14
CA VAL A 601 0.44 -25.40 -5.26
C VAL A 601 1.29 -24.30 -5.87
N THR A 602 1.55 -23.25 -5.09
CA THR A 602 2.32 -22.08 -5.55
C THR A 602 3.45 -21.75 -4.59
N ARG A 603 4.64 -21.54 -5.15
CA ARG A 603 5.80 -20.98 -4.46
C ARG A 603 6.14 -19.64 -5.11
N ASP A 604 6.07 -18.56 -4.34
CA ASP A 604 6.39 -17.20 -4.82
C ASP A 604 7.50 -16.60 -3.97
N ARG A 605 8.66 -16.38 -4.57
CA ARG A 605 9.85 -15.76 -3.97
C ARG A 605 10.26 -14.48 -4.68
N ARG A 606 9.39 -13.90 -5.48
CA ARG A 606 9.68 -12.64 -6.15
C ARG A 606 9.82 -11.50 -5.13
N ASN A 607 10.74 -10.59 -5.38
CA ASN A 607 10.96 -9.41 -4.54
C ASN A 607 9.84 -8.36 -4.65
N ALA A 608 9.01 -8.44 -5.69
CA ALA A 608 7.84 -7.59 -5.89
C ALA A 608 6.77 -8.35 -6.68
N PHE A 609 5.50 -8.11 -6.34
CA PHE A 609 4.38 -8.69 -7.09
C PHE A 609 4.30 -8.09 -8.51
N ARG A 610 4.40 -6.77 -8.61
CA ARG A 610 4.39 -6.03 -9.87
C ARG A 610 5.83 -5.59 -10.20
N PHE A 611 6.30 -5.87 -11.40
CA PHE A 611 7.64 -5.56 -11.86
C PHE A 611 8.77 -6.17 -11.00
N PRO A 612 8.79 -7.49 -10.80
CA PRO A 612 9.85 -8.15 -10.09
C PRO A 612 11.19 -8.00 -10.81
N SER A 613 12.27 -7.82 -10.05
CA SER A 613 13.64 -7.76 -10.55
C SER A 613 14.49 -8.95 -10.10
N ARG A 614 13.99 -9.74 -9.14
CA ARG A 614 14.70 -10.90 -8.58
C ARG A 614 13.70 -11.91 -8.03
N GLY A 615 14.09 -13.18 -8.08
CA GLY A 615 13.35 -14.29 -7.49
C GLY A 615 12.53 -15.06 -8.49
N SER A 616 11.73 -15.99 -8.03
CA SER A 616 10.98 -16.92 -8.88
C SER A 616 9.57 -17.16 -8.36
N ILE A 617 8.69 -17.53 -9.28
CA ILE A 617 7.37 -18.08 -8.99
C ILE A 617 7.24 -19.41 -9.72
N ILE A 618 6.70 -20.40 -9.04
CA ILE A 618 6.39 -21.74 -9.59
C ILE A 618 4.98 -22.09 -9.15
N THR A 619 4.14 -22.50 -10.07
CA THR A 619 2.77 -22.95 -9.80
C THR A 619 2.52 -24.26 -10.50
N LEU A 620 2.10 -25.26 -9.76
CA LEU A 620 1.49 -26.46 -10.25
C LEU A 620 -0.03 -26.34 -10.05
N HIS A 621 -0.78 -26.48 -11.10
CA HIS A 621 -2.23 -26.42 -11.12
C HIS A 621 -2.78 -27.68 -11.75
N THR A 622 -3.69 -28.34 -11.06
CA THR A 622 -4.36 -29.53 -11.58
C THR A 622 -5.86 -29.38 -11.41
N GLU A 623 -6.59 -29.80 -12.40
CA GLU A 623 -8.05 -29.90 -12.37
C GLU A 623 -8.47 -31.34 -12.72
N TYR A 624 -9.55 -31.77 -12.13
CA TYR A 624 -10.20 -33.02 -12.49
C TYR A 624 -11.67 -32.76 -12.74
N ILE A 625 -12.05 -32.82 -13.98
CA ILE A 625 -13.42 -32.75 -14.49
C ILE A 625 -13.96 -34.17 -14.39
N THR A 626 -15.20 -34.35 -13.93
CA THR A 626 -15.70 -35.72 -13.75
C THR A 626 -17.22 -35.82 -13.85
N GLU A 627 -17.69 -36.84 -14.57
CA GLU A 627 -19.09 -37.24 -14.63
C GLU A 627 -19.70 -37.56 -13.27
N ALA A 628 -18.87 -37.98 -12.28
CA ALA A 628 -19.35 -38.20 -10.91
C ALA A 628 -19.88 -36.92 -10.23
N LEU A 629 -19.47 -35.74 -10.71
CA LEU A 629 -20.01 -34.43 -10.30
C LEU A 629 -21.03 -33.89 -11.32
N GLY A 630 -21.46 -34.70 -12.29
CA GLY A 630 -22.42 -34.32 -13.33
C GLY A 630 -21.80 -33.55 -14.50
N SER A 631 -20.52 -33.72 -14.80
CA SER A 631 -19.89 -33.17 -15.99
C SER A 631 -20.19 -34.01 -17.23
N TYR A 632 -19.96 -33.42 -18.40
CA TYR A 632 -20.20 -34.06 -19.71
C TYR A 632 -19.20 -35.19 -19.99
N GLU A 633 -18.00 -35.16 -19.43
CA GLU A 633 -16.93 -36.13 -19.63
C GLU A 633 -16.01 -36.16 -18.38
N SER A 634 -15.15 -37.17 -18.26
CA SER A 634 -14.17 -37.33 -17.19
C SER A 634 -12.74 -37.24 -17.71
N TYR A 635 -11.98 -36.22 -17.32
CA TYR A 635 -10.56 -36.04 -17.64
C TYR A 635 -9.84 -35.13 -16.64
N GLY A 636 -8.54 -35.24 -16.66
CA GLY A 636 -7.64 -34.40 -15.86
C GLY A 636 -6.98 -33.32 -16.70
N ARG A 637 -6.61 -32.23 -16.05
CA ARG A 637 -5.76 -31.15 -16.56
C ARG A 637 -4.60 -30.93 -15.62
N ILE A 638 -3.39 -30.85 -16.14
CA ILE A 638 -2.17 -30.62 -15.37
C ILE A 638 -1.41 -29.49 -16.02
N ASP A 639 -1.20 -28.38 -15.30
CA ASP A 639 -0.47 -27.20 -15.75
C ASP A 639 0.71 -26.91 -14.81
N LEU A 640 1.89 -26.72 -15.37
CA LEU A 640 3.08 -26.23 -14.69
C LEU A 640 3.46 -24.88 -15.27
N SER A 641 3.48 -23.86 -14.45
CA SER A 641 4.01 -22.54 -14.83
C SER A 641 5.16 -22.14 -13.91
N ALA A 642 6.24 -21.66 -14.51
CA ALA A 642 7.39 -21.16 -13.77
C ALA A 642 7.92 -19.89 -14.43
N ALA A 643 8.30 -18.90 -13.60
CA ALA A 643 9.01 -17.72 -14.06
C ALA A 643 10.14 -17.38 -13.09
N ASN A 644 11.28 -17.02 -13.63
CA ASN A 644 12.45 -16.62 -12.86
C ASN A 644 12.95 -15.24 -13.33
N TYR A 645 13.35 -14.43 -12.37
CA TYR A 645 13.87 -13.07 -12.59
C TYR A 645 15.26 -13.00 -11.97
N HIS A 646 16.25 -12.76 -12.81
CA HIS A 646 17.65 -12.70 -12.40
C HIS A 646 18.30 -11.40 -12.87
N PRO A 647 18.83 -10.55 -11.97
CA PRO A 647 19.65 -9.42 -12.38
C PRO A 647 20.95 -9.95 -12.99
N VAL A 648 21.25 -9.55 -14.23
CA VAL A 648 22.40 -10.07 -14.96
C VAL A 648 23.52 -9.03 -15.04
N PHE A 649 23.54 -8.16 -15.99
CA PHE A 649 24.62 -7.22 -16.21
C PHE A 649 24.14 -5.78 -15.94
N ARG A 650 24.85 -5.02 -15.10
CA ARG A 650 24.44 -3.67 -14.64
C ARG A 650 23.01 -3.71 -14.08
N ASP A 651 22.07 -3.05 -14.78
CA ASP A 651 20.67 -2.92 -14.37
C ASP A 651 19.72 -3.84 -15.15
N TYR A 652 20.27 -4.72 -16.03
CA TYR A 652 19.45 -5.62 -16.83
C TYR A 652 18.88 -6.76 -15.98
N ILE A 653 17.64 -7.13 -16.26
CA ILE A 653 16.95 -8.24 -15.63
C ILE A 653 16.64 -9.28 -16.72
N LEU A 654 17.11 -10.48 -16.54
CA LEU A 654 16.74 -11.62 -17.37
C LEU A 654 15.51 -12.27 -16.75
N LYS A 655 14.41 -12.28 -17.50
CA LYS A 655 13.22 -13.03 -17.17
C LYS A 655 13.18 -14.28 -18.06
N THR A 656 13.03 -15.44 -17.46
CA THR A 656 12.74 -16.68 -18.14
C THR A 656 11.43 -17.23 -17.63
N SER A 657 10.55 -17.70 -18.52
CA SER A 657 9.31 -18.34 -18.13
C SER A 657 9.02 -19.55 -19.01
N ILE A 658 8.36 -20.53 -18.43
CA ILE A 658 7.87 -21.71 -19.09
C ILE A 658 6.45 -22.01 -18.60
N ASN A 659 5.59 -22.40 -19.54
CA ASN A 659 4.28 -22.96 -19.25
C ASN A 659 4.18 -24.26 -20.03
N ALA A 660 3.86 -25.33 -19.32
CA ALA A 660 3.64 -26.67 -19.87
C ALA A 660 2.34 -27.21 -19.29
N GLY A 661 1.51 -27.78 -20.12
CA GLY A 661 0.25 -28.34 -19.67
C GLY A 661 -0.19 -29.50 -20.57
N SER A 662 -0.94 -30.44 -20.00
CA SER A 662 -1.59 -31.48 -20.76
C SER A 662 -2.94 -31.85 -20.14
N LEU A 663 -3.88 -32.13 -21.00
CA LEU A 663 -5.12 -32.86 -20.70
C LEU A 663 -4.82 -34.37 -20.71
N THR A 664 -5.62 -35.13 -19.99
CA THR A 664 -5.48 -36.60 -19.99
C THR A 664 -6.36 -37.28 -21.05
N SER A 665 -7.07 -36.47 -21.84
CA SER A 665 -7.99 -36.97 -22.90
C SER A 665 -8.20 -35.89 -23.97
N GLU A 666 -8.24 -36.27 -25.21
CA GLU A 666 -8.58 -35.45 -26.37
C GLU A 666 -10.09 -35.16 -26.49
N LYS A 667 -10.93 -35.84 -25.70
CA LYS A 667 -12.40 -35.64 -25.67
C LYS A 667 -12.83 -34.35 -24.98
N ALA A 668 -11.85 -33.57 -24.49
CA ALA A 668 -12.15 -32.30 -23.89
C ALA A 668 -12.75 -31.33 -24.91
N ALA A 669 -13.88 -30.71 -24.59
CA ALA A 669 -14.50 -29.70 -25.44
C ALA A 669 -13.61 -28.47 -25.61
N ILE A 670 -13.83 -27.69 -26.67
CA ILE A 670 -12.98 -26.56 -27.09
C ILE A 670 -12.69 -25.53 -25.98
N PHE A 671 -13.59 -25.34 -25.04
CA PHE A 671 -13.41 -24.40 -23.94
C PHE A 671 -12.34 -24.84 -22.91
N ASP A 672 -11.97 -26.11 -22.85
CA ASP A 672 -10.93 -26.65 -21.99
C ASP A 672 -9.61 -26.94 -22.72
N ARG A 673 -9.59 -26.89 -24.04
CA ARG A 673 -8.38 -27.07 -24.84
C ARG A 673 -7.41 -25.90 -24.71
N TYR A 674 -6.16 -26.19 -25.00
CA TYR A 674 -5.10 -25.17 -24.99
C TYR A 674 -5.03 -24.45 -26.33
N PHE A 675 -4.65 -23.17 -26.25
CA PHE A 675 -4.36 -22.31 -27.39
C PHE A 675 -3.13 -21.46 -27.09
N ALA A 676 -2.34 -21.16 -28.11
CA ALA A 676 -1.22 -20.22 -28.00
C ALA A 676 -1.31 -19.15 -29.11
N GLY A 677 -0.40 -18.18 -29.06
CA GLY A 677 -0.44 -16.93 -29.84
C GLY A 677 -0.96 -15.78 -29.00
N GLY A 678 -0.62 -14.53 -29.38
CA GLY A 678 -1.02 -13.33 -28.70
C GLY A 678 -0.01 -12.86 -27.64
N ILE A 679 -0.41 -11.80 -26.93
CA ILE A 679 0.46 -11.09 -25.97
C ILE A 679 0.85 -11.93 -24.75
N SER A 680 0.03 -12.91 -24.39
CA SER A 680 0.16 -13.72 -23.18
C SER A 680 1.00 -14.99 -23.35
N THR A 681 1.20 -15.48 -24.58
CA THR A 681 1.92 -16.73 -24.86
C THR A 681 3.06 -16.54 -25.87
N ILE A 682 2.78 -16.52 -27.17
CA ILE A 682 3.79 -16.35 -28.24
C ILE A 682 3.45 -15.06 -29.01
N ARG A 683 4.16 -13.98 -28.67
CA ARG A 683 3.99 -12.67 -29.32
C ARG A 683 4.47 -12.75 -30.80
N GLY A 684 3.85 -11.99 -31.67
CA GLY A 684 4.10 -12.05 -33.12
C GLY A 684 3.02 -12.82 -33.88
N PHE A 685 2.31 -13.72 -33.20
CA PHE A 685 1.16 -14.43 -33.77
C PHE A 685 -0.16 -13.79 -33.26
N LYS A 686 -1.25 -13.94 -34.01
CA LYS A 686 -2.59 -13.59 -33.54
C LYS A 686 -2.96 -14.45 -32.32
N ARG A 687 -3.88 -13.98 -31.51
CA ARG A 687 -4.40 -14.76 -30.37
C ARG A 687 -5.04 -16.07 -30.87
N ARG A 688 -4.73 -17.16 -30.17
CA ARG A 688 -5.28 -18.52 -30.39
C ARG A 688 -4.93 -19.20 -31.72
N VAL A 689 -4.16 -18.58 -32.62
CA VAL A 689 -3.86 -19.22 -33.94
C VAL A 689 -2.77 -20.30 -33.86
N VAL A 690 -1.92 -20.27 -32.81
CA VAL A 690 -0.91 -21.33 -32.64
C VAL A 690 -1.60 -22.49 -31.92
N ALA A 691 -2.27 -23.29 -32.67
CA ALA A 691 -3.04 -24.48 -32.26
C ALA A 691 -3.34 -25.33 -33.47
N PRO A 692 -3.68 -26.62 -33.30
CA PRO A 692 -4.29 -27.46 -34.33
C PRO A 692 -5.57 -26.83 -34.89
N VAL A 693 -5.81 -27.03 -36.18
CA VAL A 693 -6.96 -26.47 -36.90
C VAL A 693 -7.79 -27.60 -37.53
N ASP A 694 -9.02 -27.30 -37.87
CA ASP A 694 -9.83 -28.17 -38.67
C ASP A 694 -9.58 -28.01 -40.18
N ALA A 695 -10.46 -28.61 -40.98
CA ALA A 695 -10.40 -28.55 -42.43
C ALA A 695 -10.55 -27.13 -43.02
N PHE A 696 -11.12 -26.19 -42.26
CA PHE A 696 -11.41 -24.82 -42.69
C PHE A 696 -10.40 -23.81 -42.13
N GLU A 697 -9.32 -24.33 -41.53
CA GLU A 697 -8.31 -23.55 -40.80
C GLU A 697 -8.82 -22.89 -39.52
N ASP A 698 -9.97 -23.31 -38.97
CA ASP A 698 -10.46 -22.87 -37.70
C ASP A 698 -9.70 -23.53 -36.55
N SER A 699 -9.27 -22.70 -35.59
CA SER A 699 -8.46 -23.16 -34.45
C SER A 699 -9.28 -24.02 -33.50
N LEU A 700 -8.99 -25.31 -33.43
CA LEU A 700 -9.63 -26.29 -32.55
C LEU A 700 -9.01 -26.32 -31.14
N GLY A 701 -7.80 -25.77 -30.97
CA GLY A 701 -7.01 -25.98 -29.77
C GLY A 701 -6.40 -27.37 -29.68
N GLY A 702 -5.75 -27.70 -28.58
CA GLY A 702 -5.12 -29.02 -28.41
C GLY A 702 -5.08 -29.47 -26.96
N SER A 703 -4.70 -30.73 -26.75
CA SER A 703 -4.63 -31.32 -25.41
C SER A 703 -3.29 -31.11 -24.72
N THR A 704 -2.26 -30.69 -25.42
CA THR A 704 -0.93 -30.44 -24.84
C THR A 704 -0.40 -29.07 -25.27
N ILE A 705 0.22 -28.33 -24.35
CA ILE A 705 0.85 -27.03 -24.59
C ILE A 705 2.23 -26.99 -23.97
N LEU A 706 3.16 -26.39 -24.70
CA LEU A 706 4.46 -25.96 -24.16
C LEU A 706 4.79 -24.59 -24.73
N THR A 707 4.98 -23.62 -23.84
CA THR A 707 5.45 -22.28 -24.24
C THR A 707 6.58 -21.82 -23.34
N GLY A 708 7.52 -21.12 -23.90
CA GLY A 708 8.67 -20.57 -23.17
C GLY A 708 8.99 -19.16 -23.64
N THR A 709 9.41 -18.32 -22.74
CA THR A 709 9.85 -16.94 -23.01
C THR A 709 11.19 -16.69 -22.37
N VAL A 710 12.11 -16.10 -23.13
CA VAL A 710 13.33 -15.47 -22.62
C VAL A 710 13.23 -13.99 -22.91
N GLU A 711 13.21 -13.15 -21.90
CA GLU A 711 13.02 -11.70 -22.02
C GLU A 711 14.11 -10.96 -21.25
N LEU A 712 14.81 -10.06 -21.94
CA LEU A 712 15.81 -9.17 -21.34
C LEU A 712 15.20 -7.79 -21.12
N LEU A 713 15.06 -7.41 -19.86
CA LEU A 713 14.44 -6.16 -19.42
C LEU A 713 15.52 -5.15 -19.05
N LYS A 714 15.47 -3.97 -19.63
CA LYS A 714 16.30 -2.83 -19.24
C LYS A 714 15.45 -1.77 -18.59
N PRO A 715 15.58 -1.51 -17.29
CA PRO A 715 14.89 -0.41 -16.65
C PRO A 715 15.39 0.93 -17.23
N VAL A 716 14.46 1.76 -17.66
CA VAL A 716 14.74 3.14 -18.08
C VAL A 716 14.17 4.05 -17.00
N LYS A 717 15.04 4.41 -16.06
CA LYS A 717 14.65 5.11 -14.83
C LYS A 717 13.48 4.41 -14.13
N ASP A 718 12.63 5.16 -13.43
CA ASP A 718 11.58 4.58 -12.59
C ASP A 718 10.25 4.37 -13.31
N PHE A 719 10.13 4.63 -14.62
CA PHE A 719 8.84 4.69 -15.26
C PHE A 719 8.57 3.66 -16.35
N MET A 720 9.60 3.02 -16.95
CA MET A 720 9.40 1.96 -17.95
C MET A 720 10.54 0.94 -18.00
N TYR A 721 10.27 -0.19 -18.65
CA TYR A 721 11.25 -1.14 -19.15
C TYR A 721 11.27 -1.12 -20.68
N LEU A 722 12.46 -1.16 -21.24
CA LEU A 722 12.64 -1.65 -22.61
C LEU A 722 12.89 -3.15 -22.53
N CYS A 723 12.30 -3.91 -23.42
CA CYS A 723 12.52 -5.35 -23.47
C CYS A 723 12.83 -5.84 -24.87
N THR A 724 13.62 -6.90 -24.92
CA THR A 724 13.79 -7.76 -26.10
C THR A 724 13.41 -9.16 -25.67
N PHE A 725 12.78 -9.91 -26.54
CA PHE A 725 12.29 -11.23 -26.19
C PHE A 725 12.44 -12.25 -27.31
N VAL A 726 12.46 -13.49 -26.90
CA VAL A 726 12.26 -14.67 -27.72
C VAL A 726 11.17 -15.49 -27.07
N ASP A 727 10.10 -15.73 -27.81
CA ASP A 727 9.01 -16.63 -27.41
C ASP A 727 9.07 -17.86 -28.29
N ALA A 728 8.89 -19.06 -27.71
CA ALA A 728 8.87 -20.33 -28.42
C ALA A 728 7.81 -21.25 -27.83
N GLY A 729 7.19 -22.08 -28.64
CA GLY A 729 6.24 -23.08 -28.17
C GLY A 729 5.26 -23.53 -29.21
N ASN A 730 4.40 -24.43 -28.81
CA ASN A 730 3.31 -24.97 -29.64
C ASN A 730 2.19 -25.53 -28.78
N VAL A 731 1.10 -25.90 -29.44
CA VAL A 731 -0.04 -26.62 -28.88
C VAL A 731 -0.25 -27.85 -29.78
N TRP A 732 -0.32 -29.05 -29.22
CA TRP A 732 -0.51 -30.32 -29.94
C TRP A 732 -1.87 -30.90 -29.61
N TRP A 733 -2.45 -31.60 -30.61
CA TRP A 733 -3.76 -32.21 -30.48
C TRP A 733 -3.80 -33.30 -29.41
N GLU A 734 -2.83 -34.24 -29.46
CA GLU A 734 -2.80 -35.40 -28.58
C GLU A 734 -2.33 -35.05 -27.16
N SER A 735 -2.79 -35.89 -26.22
CA SER A 735 -2.39 -35.77 -24.80
C SER A 735 -0.95 -36.21 -24.64
N TYR A 736 -0.14 -35.37 -23.88
CA TYR A 736 1.29 -35.64 -23.61
C TYR A 736 2.21 -35.69 -24.83
N ASP A 737 1.73 -35.21 -25.97
CA ASP A 737 2.54 -35.09 -27.18
C ASP A 737 3.39 -33.81 -27.14
N PHE A 738 4.70 -33.96 -27.42
CA PHE A 738 5.68 -32.87 -27.50
C PHE A 738 6.59 -33.08 -28.70
N ASP A 739 6.16 -32.65 -29.87
CA ASP A 739 7.03 -32.66 -31.04
C ASP A 739 7.83 -31.38 -31.15
N ALA A 740 9.16 -31.50 -31.11
CA ALA A 740 10.09 -30.36 -31.23
C ALA A 740 10.17 -29.82 -32.67
N ASP A 741 9.75 -30.59 -33.64
CA ASP A 741 9.78 -30.15 -35.04
C ASP A 741 8.65 -29.16 -35.35
N ASP A 742 7.58 -29.16 -34.57
CA ASP A 742 6.43 -28.25 -34.72
C ASP A 742 6.56 -26.97 -33.89
N ILE A 743 7.69 -26.67 -33.27
CA ILE A 743 7.87 -25.48 -32.41
C ILE A 743 7.84 -24.21 -33.23
N ASN A 744 6.90 -23.31 -32.89
CA ASN A 744 6.86 -21.94 -33.36
C ASN A 744 7.82 -21.07 -32.57
N VAL A 745 8.54 -20.15 -33.24
CA VAL A 745 9.47 -19.24 -32.59
C VAL A 745 9.24 -17.82 -33.10
N SER A 746 9.20 -16.88 -32.19
CA SER A 746 9.14 -15.45 -32.50
C SER A 746 10.20 -14.67 -31.72
N VAL A 747 10.65 -13.55 -32.30
CA VAL A 747 11.56 -12.59 -31.66
C VAL A 747 10.91 -11.22 -31.67
N GLY A 748 11.26 -10.39 -30.70
CA GLY A 748 10.68 -9.06 -30.69
C GLY A 748 11.24 -8.11 -29.66
N VAL A 749 10.67 -6.92 -29.71
CA VAL A 749 11.00 -5.79 -28.83
C VAL A 749 9.75 -5.24 -28.19
N GLY A 750 9.89 -4.57 -27.05
CA GLY A 750 8.74 -3.96 -26.39
C GLY A 750 9.08 -2.89 -25.40
N ILE A 751 8.03 -2.23 -24.93
CA ILE A 751 8.06 -1.21 -23.90
C ILE A 751 6.97 -1.53 -22.87
N GLN A 752 7.35 -1.61 -21.59
CA GLN A 752 6.43 -1.81 -20.48
C GLN A 752 6.47 -0.57 -19.58
N PHE A 753 5.36 0.12 -19.42
CA PHE A 753 5.28 1.29 -18.55
C PHE A 753 4.92 0.90 -17.11
N LYS A 754 5.66 1.48 -16.14
CA LYS A 754 5.42 1.22 -14.71
C LYS A 754 4.32 2.13 -14.13
N ALA A 755 4.25 3.38 -14.61
CA ALA A 755 3.36 4.40 -14.07
C ALA A 755 1.94 4.34 -14.64
N ILE A 756 1.80 3.81 -15.83
CA ILE A 756 0.52 3.58 -16.52
C ILE A 756 0.46 2.11 -16.95
N PRO A 757 -0.71 1.49 -16.92
CA PRO A 757 -0.86 0.10 -17.37
C PRO A 757 -0.88 0.04 -18.90
N LEU A 758 0.27 0.31 -19.51
CA LEU A 758 0.48 0.28 -20.95
C LEU A 758 1.70 -0.59 -21.27
N ASN A 759 1.48 -1.60 -22.08
CA ASN A 759 2.53 -2.42 -22.66
C ASN A 759 2.40 -2.40 -24.18
N LEU A 760 3.52 -2.25 -24.86
CA LEU A 760 3.62 -2.25 -26.33
C LEU A 760 4.68 -3.27 -26.72
N TYR A 761 4.37 -4.14 -27.66
CA TYR A 761 5.30 -5.12 -28.19
C TYR A 761 5.19 -5.20 -29.70
N TYR A 762 6.30 -5.49 -30.35
CA TYR A 762 6.33 -5.93 -31.73
C TYR A 762 7.06 -7.27 -31.79
N GLY A 763 6.35 -8.31 -32.21
CA GLY A 763 6.89 -9.65 -32.39
C GLY A 763 6.94 -10.01 -33.86
N TYR A 764 7.96 -10.75 -34.26
CA TYR A 764 8.13 -11.25 -35.63
C TYR A 764 8.35 -12.77 -35.57
N PRO A 765 7.48 -13.58 -36.23
CA PRO A 765 7.67 -15.01 -36.37
C PRO A 765 8.94 -15.30 -37.17
N VAL A 766 9.84 -16.11 -36.60
CA VAL A 766 11.08 -16.55 -37.30
C VAL A 766 11.08 -18.01 -37.66
N ARG A 767 10.15 -18.77 -37.04
CA ARG A 767 9.87 -20.16 -37.38
C ARG A 767 8.38 -20.46 -37.14
N THR A 768 7.75 -21.13 -38.06
CA THR A 768 6.39 -21.67 -37.93
C THR A 768 6.49 -23.18 -37.86
N GLY A 769 5.70 -23.80 -36.97
CA GLY A 769 5.63 -25.26 -36.80
C GLY A 769 4.49 -25.89 -37.61
N TYR A 770 3.43 -25.10 -37.85
CA TYR A 770 2.28 -25.54 -38.63
C TYR A 770 2.16 -24.78 -39.94
N GLU A 771 1.75 -25.47 -40.99
CA GLU A 771 1.67 -24.92 -42.36
C GLU A 771 0.69 -23.75 -42.48
N HIS A 772 -0.48 -23.79 -41.79
CA HIS A 772 -1.43 -22.67 -41.80
C HIS A 772 -0.85 -21.38 -41.20
N LEU A 773 0.30 -21.45 -40.52
CA LEU A 773 1.00 -20.28 -39.97
C LEU A 773 2.07 -19.76 -40.93
N ASP A 774 2.35 -20.43 -42.03
CA ASP A 774 3.38 -20.02 -42.99
C ASP A 774 3.01 -18.67 -43.60
N GLY A 775 4.04 -17.81 -43.77
CA GLY A 775 3.83 -16.44 -44.25
C GLY A 775 3.31 -15.46 -43.21
N SER A 776 3.16 -15.88 -41.94
CA SER A 776 2.79 -14.98 -40.86
C SER A 776 3.77 -13.78 -40.76
N SER A 777 3.22 -12.56 -40.81
CA SER A 777 3.98 -11.33 -40.72
C SER A 777 4.12 -10.85 -39.28
N GLY A 778 5.13 -10.03 -38.99
CA GLY A 778 5.28 -9.42 -37.66
C GLY A 778 4.06 -8.64 -37.22
N ARG A 779 3.76 -8.70 -35.91
CA ARG A 779 2.56 -8.12 -35.34
C ARG A 779 2.83 -7.21 -34.16
N PHE A 780 2.07 -6.11 -34.10
CA PHE A 780 2.00 -5.26 -32.93
C PHE A 780 0.99 -5.84 -31.91
N HIS A 781 1.42 -5.90 -30.67
CA HIS A 781 0.58 -6.19 -29.54
C HIS A 781 0.61 -5.02 -28.58
N PHE A 782 -0.54 -4.61 -28.12
CA PHE A 782 -0.62 -3.61 -27.08
C PHE A 782 -1.77 -3.88 -26.12
N ASN A 783 -1.59 -3.39 -24.92
CA ASN A 783 -2.56 -3.49 -23.86
C ASN A 783 -2.52 -2.18 -23.07
N ILE A 784 -3.66 -1.49 -23.02
CA ILE A 784 -3.90 -0.27 -22.24
C ILE A 784 -5.05 -0.56 -21.29
N GLY A 785 -4.81 -0.52 -20.01
CA GLY A 785 -5.83 -0.78 -19.00
C GLY A 785 -5.38 -1.79 -17.97
N TYR A 786 -6.19 -2.00 -16.97
CA TYR A 786 -5.94 -3.00 -15.94
C TYR A 786 -6.40 -4.36 -16.48
N THR A 787 -5.46 -5.12 -17.01
CA THR A 787 -5.64 -6.56 -17.19
C THR A 787 -5.22 -7.27 -15.90
N PHE A 788 -6.10 -8.01 -15.31
CA PHE A 788 -5.87 -8.81 -14.11
C PHE A 788 -5.82 -10.30 -14.44
#